data_0098b4e14d3972000302eecc60f79583
#
_entry.id   0098b4e14d3972000302eecc60f79583
#
_cell.length_a   1.000
_cell.length_b   1.000
_cell.length_c   1.000
_cell.angle_alpha   90.00
_cell.angle_beta   90.00
_cell.angle_gamma   90.00
#
_symmetry.space_group_name_H-M   'P 1'
#
loop_
_entity.id
_entity.type
_entity.pdbx_description
1 polymer ?
#
loop_
_entity_poly.entity_id
_entity_poly.type
_entity_poly.pdbx_seq_one_letter_code
_entity_poly.pdbx_strand_id
1 'polypeptide(L)'
;MKLVIAEKPSVAQSLAAVIGATARKDGYLEGNGWRVSWCVGHLAGLADADSYDPKYAKWRYDDLPILPEHWQMVVGKDKKKQFDILKKLMNAPDVTEVVNACDAGREGELIFRSVYELAGCQKPMKRLWISSMEDSAIREGFANLCPGADYDGLRDAALCRAKADWLVGINATRLFSVLYHRTLNIGRVMSPTLALIVQREAEIDTFKPVPFYTVALELPGLTVSGERMADKAAAEQLKEACQGAAATIKKVECKEKSEKPPALYDLTTLQRDANRLLGFTAQQTLDYLQSLYEKKLCTYPRTDSRYLTGDMADSLPVLVNLVANAMPFRKGIAITCDPQTVINDKKVTDHHAVIPTRNLKDADLSALPAGEKAVLELVALRLLCAVAQPHIYSETVVIAACAGGEFTAKGKTVKHPGWKALEDAYRAKMKDAEPKKEGAEKALPELTEGQTLSVSAAIVKEGKSSPPQHFTEDTLLSAMETAGKDDMPEDAERKGLGTPATRAGILEKLVSAGFLERKKNRKTVQLLPSHDAVSLITVLPEQLQSPLLTAEWEYRLGEIERGQLAPEEFLDGISTMLKDLVGTYQVIKGTEYLFTPPREVVGKCPRCGGEVAELQKGFFCQNDSCKFAIWKNNKWWAAKKKQPTKAVVSALLNDGRVRVTGLYSEKTGKTYDATVVLEDDGQYANFKLEFDQRKGGSR
;
A
#
# COMPACT_ATOMS: atom_id res chain seq x y z
N MET A 1 -11.82 43.33 3.16
CA MET A 1 -12.00 41.90 3.57
C MET A 1 -10.75 41.10 3.16
N LYS A 2 -10.31 40.14 3.97
CA LYS A 2 -9.29 39.14 3.59
C LYS A 2 -9.99 37.82 3.31
N LEU A 3 -9.53 37.13 2.28
CA LEU A 3 -10.10 35.82 1.87
C LEU A 3 -9.13 34.71 2.21
N VAL A 4 -9.58 33.73 3.00
CA VAL A 4 -8.83 32.51 3.32
C VAL A 4 -9.40 31.35 2.50
N ILE A 5 -8.53 30.56 1.89
CA ILE A 5 -8.93 29.35 1.14
C ILE A 5 -8.23 28.15 1.73
N ALA A 6 -9.00 27.25 2.33
CA ALA A 6 -8.54 25.98 2.87
C ALA A 6 -8.68 24.84 1.83
N GLU A 7 -8.01 23.71 2.06
CA GLU A 7 -8.10 22.56 1.19
C GLU A 7 -9.48 21.86 1.28
N LYS A 8 -10.08 21.85 2.50
CA LYS A 8 -11.31 21.12 2.80
C LYS A 8 -12.29 21.95 3.64
N PRO A 9 -13.60 21.64 3.54
CA PRO A 9 -14.63 22.33 4.35
C PRO A 9 -14.39 22.23 5.87
N SER A 10 -13.94 21.09 6.39
CA SER A 10 -13.67 20.87 7.81
C SER A 10 -12.55 21.78 8.33
N VAL A 11 -11.47 21.89 7.56
CA VAL A 11 -10.34 22.80 7.85
C VAL A 11 -10.82 24.25 7.83
N ALA A 12 -11.56 24.64 6.79
CA ALA A 12 -12.12 25.99 6.69
C ALA A 12 -12.98 26.37 7.90
N GLN A 13 -13.82 25.47 8.38
CA GLN A 13 -14.67 25.69 9.56
C GLN A 13 -13.81 25.88 10.83
N SER A 14 -12.75 25.10 11.00
CA SER A 14 -11.83 25.22 12.13
C SER A 14 -11.09 26.55 12.12
N LEU A 15 -10.55 26.96 10.97
CA LEU A 15 -9.90 28.25 10.79
C LEU A 15 -10.87 29.41 11.06
N ALA A 16 -12.05 29.37 10.45
CA ALA A 16 -13.09 30.38 10.58
C ALA A 16 -13.56 30.59 12.03
N ALA A 17 -13.71 29.51 12.79
CA ALA A 17 -14.08 29.60 14.20
C ALA A 17 -13.05 30.36 15.02
N VAL A 18 -11.75 30.14 14.78
CA VAL A 18 -10.65 30.76 15.52
C VAL A 18 -10.49 32.25 15.19
N ILE A 19 -10.70 32.64 13.91
CA ILE A 19 -10.56 34.03 13.48
C ILE A 19 -11.88 34.84 13.55
N GLY A 20 -12.97 34.20 13.99
CA GLY A 20 -14.27 34.85 14.20
C GLY A 20 -15.12 35.02 12.93
N ALA A 21 -14.88 34.29 11.88
CA ALA A 21 -15.66 34.29 10.65
C ALA A 21 -16.80 33.25 10.70
N THR A 22 -17.82 33.48 11.52
CA THR A 22 -18.83 32.46 11.90
C THR A 22 -20.13 32.49 11.09
N ALA A 23 -20.42 33.58 10.36
CA ALA A 23 -21.65 33.72 9.57
C ALA A 23 -21.59 32.83 8.32
N ARG A 24 -22.47 31.82 8.25
CA ARG A 24 -22.55 30.89 7.11
C ARG A 24 -23.18 31.53 5.87
N LYS A 25 -22.54 31.32 4.73
CA LYS A 25 -22.99 31.69 3.39
C LYS A 25 -22.90 30.48 2.45
N ASP A 26 -23.39 30.61 1.21
CA ASP A 26 -23.26 29.50 0.23
C ASP A 26 -21.78 29.38 -0.21
N GLY A 27 -21.14 28.29 0.26
CA GLY A 27 -19.76 27.93 -0.07
C GLY A 27 -18.67 28.70 0.70
N TYR A 28 -18.99 29.52 1.72
CA TYR A 28 -18.01 30.21 2.57
C TYR A 28 -18.57 30.61 3.93
N LEU A 29 -17.68 31.07 4.82
CA LEU A 29 -18.00 31.67 6.11
C LEU A 29 -17.49 33.12 6.12
N GLU A 30 -18.19 34.03 6.83
CA GLU A 30 -17.83 35.45 6.87
C GLU A 30 -17.94 36.01 8.28
N GLY A 31 -17.07 36.92 8.64
CA GLY A 31 -17.07 37.66 9.91
C GLY A 31 -15.70 38.27 10.24
N ASN A 32 -15.69 39.20 11.14
CA ASN A 32 -14.48 39.86 11.68
C ASN A 32 -13.45 40.31 10.60
N GLY A 33 -13.96 40.82 9.45
CA GLY A 33 -13.08 41.26 8.34
C GLY A 33 -12.55 40.12 7.47
N TRP A 34 -12.95 38.87 7.69
CA TRP A 34 -12.53 37.69 6.98
C TRP A 34 -13.67 37.00 6.23
N ARG A 35 -13.32 36.41 5.09
CA ARG A 35 -14.07 35.35 4.41
C ARG A 35 -13.24 34.10 4.40
N VAL A 36 -13.83 32.96 4.73
CA VAL A 36 -13.15 31.66 4.72
C VAL A 36 -13.92 30.73 3.82
N SER A 37 -13.30 30.31 2.73
CA SER A 37 -13.84 29.34 1.79
C SER A 37 -12.89 28.13 1.67
N TRP A 38 -13.19 27.18 0.79
CA TRP A 38 -12.46 25.94 0.70
C TRP A 38 -12.46 25.37 -0.71
N CYS A 39 -11.44 24.61 -1.00
CA CYS A 39 -11.44 23.63 -2.08
C CYS A 39 -12.15 22.33 -1.60
N VAL A 40 -12.31 21.36 -2.47
CA VAL A 40 -12.70 19.97 -2.14
C VAL A 40 -11.63 19.04 -2.70
N GLY A 41 -10.39 19.19 -2.19
CA GLY A 41 -9.20 18.67 -2.82
C GLY A 41 -8.92 19.41 -4.14
N HIS A 42 -8.35 18.71 -5.13
CA HIS A 42 -8.13 19.30 -6.46
C HIS A 42 -9.45 19.68 -7.14
N LEU A 43 -9.70 20.97 -7.30
CA LEU A 43 -10.82 21.49 -8.09
C LEU A 43 -10.48 21.50 -9.59
N ALA A 44 -9.23 21.68 -9.90
CA ALA A 44 -8.68 21.73 -11.25
C ALA A 44 -7.54 20.72 -11.40
N GLY A 45 -7.31 20.27 -12.62
CA GLY A 45 -6.21 19.39 -12.99
C GLY A 45 -5.79 19.62 -14.43
N LEU A 46 -4.70 18.98 -14.85
CA LEU A 46 -4.28 19.01 -16.26
C LEU A 46 -5.36 18.39 -17.13
N ALA A 47 -5.58 18.99 -18.30
CA ALA A 47 -6.57 18.53 -19.27
C ALA A 47 -6.22 17.14 -19.81
N ASP A 48 -7.23 16.37 -20.18
CA ASP A 48 -7.04 15.10 -20.91
C ASP A 48 -6.47 15.35 -22.32
N ALA A 49 -5.83 14.32 -22.89
CA ALA A 49 -5.14 14.46 -24.18
C ALA A 49 -6.04 14.94 -25.32
N ASP A 50 -7.31 14.49 -25.36
CA ASP A 50 -8.30 14.89 -26.37
C ASP A 50 -8.72 16.37 -26.28
N SER A 51 -8.46 17.03 -25.17
CA SER A 51 -8.64 18.49 -25.03
C SER A 51 -7.60 19.29 -25.81
N TYR A 52 -6.42 18.73 -26.04
CA TYR A 52 -5.37 19.36 -26.85
C TYR A 52 -5.59 19.15 -28.35
N ASP A 53 -6.00 17.94 -28.75
CA ASP A 53 -6.35 17.60 -30.13
C ASP A 53 -7.37 16.46 -30.12
N PRO A 54 -8.54 16.62 -30.79
CA PRO A 54 -9.58 15.58 -30.90
C PRO A 54 -9.08 14.23 -31.44
N LYS A 55 -7.97 14.21 -32.21
CA LYS A 55 -7.37 12.96 -32.71
C LYS A 55 -6.94 12.04 -31.56
N TYR A 56 -6.54 12.62 -30.43
CA TYR A 56 -6.10 11.87 -29.25
C TYR A 56 -7.24 11.17 -28.47
N ALA A 57 -8.51 11.36 -28.87
CA ALA A 57 -9.63 10.58 -28.34
C ALA A 57 -9.50 9.09 -28.67
N LYS A 58 -8.84 8.75 -29.77
CA LYS A 58 -8.50 7.37 -30.15
C LYS A 58 -7.01 7.13 -29.89
N TRP A 59 -6.70 5.98 -29.31
CA TRP A 59 -5.32 5.62 -29.04
C TRP A 59 -4.69 5.00 -30.29
N ARG A 60 -3.66 5.63 -30.82
CA ARG A 60 -2.93 5.21 -32.02
C ARG A 60 -1.44 5.36 -31.76
N TYR A 61 -0.64 4.47 -32.33
CA TYR A 61 0.82 4.55 -32.25
C TYR A 61 1.37 5.82 -32.91
N ASP A 62 0.86 6.14 -34.09
CA ASP A 62 1.33 7.29 -34.91
C ASP A 62 1.08 8.67 -34.27
N ASP A 63 0.26 8.71 -33.21
CA ASP A 63 -0.02 9.93 -32.46
C ASP A 63 0.93 10.13 -31.26
N LEU A 64 1.88 9.22 -31.04
CA LEU A 64 2.82 9.26 -29.89
C LEU A 64 4.21 9.77 -30.31
N PRO A 65 4.95 10.45 -29.43
CA PRO A 65 4.50 10.85 -28.09
C PRO A 65 3.63 12.10 -28.11
N ILE A 66 2.67 12.19 -27.15
CA ILE A 66 1.84 13.38 -26.92
C ILE A 66 2.59 14.31 -25.99
N LEU A 67 3.05 15.43 -26.52
CA LEU A 67 3.86 16.43 -25.81
C LEU A 67 3.20 17.81 -25.99
N PRO A 68 2.36 18.27 -25.06
CA PRO A 68 1.70 19.58 -25.18
C PRO A 68 2.70 20.74 -25.13
N GLU A 69 2.66 21.62 -26.11
CA GLU A 69 3.43 22.88 -26.09
C GLU A 69 2.86 23.85 -25.08
N HIS A 70 1.55 23.91 -24.93
CA HIS A 70 0.84 24.77 -23.99
C HIS A 70 -0.04 23.93 -23.08
N TRP A 71 0.27 23.96 -21.78
CA TRP A 71 -0.48 23.22 -20.78
C TRP A 71 -1.82 23.86 -20.48
N GLN A 72 -2.85 23.05 -20.42
CA GLN A 72 -4.21 23.47 -20.10
C GLN A 72 -4.64 22.86 -18.75
N MET A 73 -5.15 23.74 -17.87
CA MET A 73 -5.80 23.32 -16.63
C MET A 73 -7.31 23.39 -16.82
N VAL A 74 -8.03 22.39 -16.34
CA VAL A 74 -9.49 22.30 -16.45
C VAL A 74 -10.11 22.04 -15.09
N VAL A 75 -11.28 22.64 -14.87
CA VAL A 75 -12.06 22.43 -13.65
C VAL A 75 -12.88 21.14 -13.79
N GLY A 76 -12.85 20.27 -12.77
CA GLY A 76 -13.66 19.07 -12.73
C GLY A 76 -15.17 19.38 -12.85
N LYS A 77 -15.90 18.62 -13.66
CA LYS A 77 -17.33 18.85 -13.96
C LYS A 77 -18.19 18.90 -12.70
N ASP A 78 -17.94 18.00 -11.76
CA ASP A 78 -18.60 17.87 -10.46
C ASP A 78 -18.18 18.95 -9.45
N LYS A 79 -17.10 19.68 -9.72
CA LYS A 79 -16.47 20.67 -8.82
C LYS A 79 -16.71 22.12 -9.25
N LYS A 80 -17.37 22.30 -10.39
CA LYS A 80 -17.57 23.62 -11.00
C LYS A 80 -18.28 24.59 -10.06
N LYS A 81 -19.33 24.15 -9.32
CA LYS A 81 -20.06 25.01 -8.39
C LYS A 81 -19.13 25.67 -7.38
N GLN A 82 -18.26 24.91 -6.73
CA GLN A 82 -17.35 25.42 -5.71
C GLN A 82 -16.26 26.31 -6.35
N PHE A 83 -15.76 25.94 -7.52
CA PHE A 83 -14.82 26.78 -8.26
C PHE A 83 -15.41 28.15 -8.60
N ASP A 84 -16.68 28.21 -9.08
CA ASP A 84 -17.35 29.47 -9.44
C ASP A 84 -17.51 30.36 -8.22
N ILE A 85 -17.80 29.78 -7.03
CA ILE A 85 -17.85 30.52 -5.75
C ILE A 85 -16.46 31.12 -5.44
N LEU A 86 -15.39 30.32 -5.50
CA LEU A 86 -14.03 30.79 -5.23
C LEU A 86 -13.62 31.88 -6.20
N LYS A 87 -13.88 31.71 -7.50
CA LYS A 87 -13.61 32.70 -8.53
C LYS A 87 -14.29 34.04 -8.23
N LYS A 88 -15.57 34.00 -7.83
CA LYS A 88 -16.34 35.19 -7.44
C LYS A 88 -15.75 35.85 -6.19
N LEU A 89 -15.39 35.08 -5.16
CA LEU A 89 -14.82 35.60 -3.91
C LEU A 89 -13.42 36.22 -4.14
N MET A 90 -12.55 35.53 -4.88
CA MET A 90 -11.20 35.99 -5.19
C MET A 90 -11.20 37.35 -5.94
N ASN A 91 -12.16 37.54 -6.84
CA ASN A 91 -12.27 38.73 -7.66
C ASN A 91 -13.23 39.78 -7.07
N ALA A 92 -13.80 39.55 -5.88
CA ALA A 92 -14.69 40.51 -5.24
C ALA A 92 -13.95 41.83 -4.93
N PRO A 93 -14.51 43.02 -5.25
CA PRO A 93 -13.81 44.32 -5.14
C PRO A 93 -13.44 44.65 -3.70
N ASP A 94 -14.14 44.17 -2.74
CA ASP A 94 -13.91 44.39 -1.30
C ASP A 94 -12.88 43.43 -0.69
N VAL A 95 -12.44 42.41 -1.40
CA VAL A 95 -11.34 41.53 -1.01
C VAL A 95 -10.01 42.15 -1.41
N THR A 96 -9.14 42.35 -0.46
CA THR A 96 -7.84 43.05 -0.65
C THR A 96 -6.65 42.10 -0.69
N GLU A 97 -6.79 40.93 -0.09
CA GLU A 97 -5.71 39.93 0.06
C GLU A 97 -6.32 38.52 0.09
N VAL A 98 -5.62 37.53 -0.49
CA VAL A 98 -6.00 36.11 -0.46
C VAL A 98 -4.95 35.34 0.32
N VAL A 99 -5.40 34.52 1.28
CA VAL A 99 -4.54 33.64 2.09
C VAL A 99 -4.70 32.20 1.64
N ASN A 100 -3.61 31.60 1.16
CA ASN A 100 -3.53 30.17 0.94
C ASN A 100 -3.41 29.46 2.29
N ALA A 101 -4.45 28.74 2.68
CA ALA A 101 -4.55 27.92 3.89
C ALA A 101 -4.81 26.45 3.56
N CYS A 102 -4.43 26.00 2.36
CA CYS A 102 -4.36 24.58 2.05
C CYS A 102 -3.22 23.92 2.83
N ASP A 103 -3.21 22.62 2.90
CA ASP A 103 -2.25 21.84 3.67
C ASP A 103 -0.80 22.29 3.35
N ALA A 104 0.06 22.32 4.36
CA ALA A 104 1.46 22.69 4.20
C ALA A 104 2.20 21.61 3.40
N GLY A 105 2.69 21.94 2.21
CA GLY A 105 3.37 21.03 1.32
C GLY A 105 3.07 21.30 -0.16
N ARG A 106 3.78 20.57 -1.04
CA ARG A 106 3.69 20.69 -2.51
C ARG A 106 2.25 20.53 -3.03
N GLU A 107 1.50 19.57 -2.47
CA GLU A 107 0.14 19.27 -2.92
C GLU A 107 -0.84 20.41 -2.61
N GLY A 108 -0.82 20.94 -1.38
CA GLY A 108 -1.68 22.06 -0.99
C GLY A 108 -1.33 23.33 -1.76
N GLU A 109 -0.05 23.55 -2.09
CA GLU A 109 0.35 24.66 -2.94
C GLU A 109 -0.22 24.50 -4.36
N LEU A 110 -0.13 23.31 -4.96
CA LEU A 110 -0.68 23.03 -6.29
C LEU A 110 -2.21 23.20 -6.32
N ILE A 111 -2.93 22.71 -5.31
CA ILE A 111 -4.39 22.85 -5.21
C ILE A 111 -4.80 24.32 -5.22
N PHE A 112 -4.17 25.13 -4.38
CA PHE A 112 -4.50 26.54 -4.27
C PHE A 112 -4.11 27.31 -5.54
N ARG A 113 -2.87 27.17 -6.02
CA ARG A 113 -2.35 27.93 -7.17
C ARG A 113 -3.14 27.66 -8.44
N SER A 114 -3.52 26.41 -8.67
CA SER A 114 -4.36 26.02 -9.83
C SER A 114 -5.69 26.78 -9.82
N VAL A 115 -6.33 26.95 -8.66
CA VAL A 115 -7.58 27.68 -8.52
C VAL A 115 -7.35 29.20 -8.66
N TYR A 116 -6.29 29.71 -8.04
CA TYR A 116 -5.95 31.13 -8.08
C TYR A 116 -5.68 31.62 -9.53
N GLU A 117 -4.90 30.84 -10.29
CA GLU A 117 -4.56 31.15 -11.68
C GLU A 117 -5.80 31.04 -12.60
N LEU A 118 -6.58 29.94 -12.51
CA LEU A 118 -7.80 29.76 -13.31
C LEU A 118 -8.90 30.77 -12.96
N ALA A 119 -8.95 31.25 -11.73
CA ALA A 119 -9.86 32.33 -11.35
C ALA A 119 -9.46 33.68 -11.94
N GLY A 120 -8.22 33.81 -12.45
CA GLY A 120 -7.66 35.08 -12.94
C GLY A 120 -7.45 36.11 -11.81
N CYS A 121 -7.19 35.65 -10.61
CA CYS A 121 -6.99 36.49 -9.46
C CYS A 121 -5.63 37.23 -9.55
N GLN A 122 -5.61 38.55 -9.25
CA GLN A 122 -4.41 39.40 -9.27
C GLN A 122 -4.12 39.99 -7.89
N LYS A 123 -4.82 39.55 -6.85
CA LYS A 123 -4.70 40.15 -5.52
C LYS A 123 -3.47 39.60 -4.79
N PRO A 124 -2.85 40.40 -3.88
CA PRO A 124 -1.74 39.92 -3.07
C PRO A 124 -2.08 38.62 -2.37
N MET A 125 -1.12 37.70 -2.37
CA MET A 125 -1.26 36.37 -1.79
C MET A 125 -0.36 36.22 -0.56
N LYS A 126 -0.91 35.60 0.48
CA LYS A 126 -0.20 35.17 1.69
C LYS A 126 -0.34 33.67 1.89
N ARG A 127 0.56 33.09 2.65
CA ARG A 127 0.59 31.68 3.00
C ARG A 127 0.43 31.48 4.50
N LEU A 128 -0.55 30.70 4.90
CA LEU A 128 -0.68 30.12 6.24
C LEU A 128 0.03 28.77 6.25
N TRP A 129 1.06 28.61 7.08
CA TRP A 129 1.82 27.36 7.22
C TRP A 129 1.68 26.85 8.64
N ILE A 130 0.89 25.80 8.85
CA ILE A 130 0.63 25.19 10.17
C ILE A 130 0.62 23.66 10.07
N SER A 131 1.14 23.01 11.11
CA SER A 131 1.19 21.53 11.20
C SER A 131 0.13 20.95 12.16
N SER A 132 -0.60 21.81 12.86
CA SER A 132 -1.68 21.41 13.79
C SER A 132 -2.93 22.27 13.61
N MET A 133 -4.08 21.67 13.86
CA MET A 133 -5.38 22.35 13.84
C MET A 133 -5.83 22.79 15.25
N GLU A 134 -4.94 22.77 16.23
CA GLU A 134 -5.21 23.37 17.55
C GLU A 134 -5.38 24.88 17.45
N ASP A 135 -6.26 25.44 18.25
CA ASP A 135 -6.60 26.87 18.18
C ASP A 135 -5.41 27.79 18.42
N SER A 136 -4.43 27.35 19.24
CA SER A 136 -3.17 28.08 19.48
C SER A 136 -2.33 28.15 18.22
N ALA A 137 -2.11 27.04 17.54
CA ALA A 137 -1.33 26.96 16.32
C ALA A 137 -1.97 27.75 15.18
N ILE A 138 -3.30 27.74 15.08
CA ILE A 138 -4.03 28.55 14.10
C ILE A 138 -3.84 30.05 14.37
N ARG A 139 -3.98 30.52 15.62
CA ARG A 139 -3.77 31.92 15.97
C ARG A 139 -2.36 32.39 15.67
N GLU A 140 -1.37 31.60 16.03
CA GLU A 140 0.03 31.87 15.77
C GLU A 140 0.32 31.91 14.26
N GLY A 141 -0.19 30.95 13.48
CA GLY A 141 -0.05 30.94 12.03
C GLY A 141 -0.65 32.20 11.37
N PHE A 142 -1.84 32.63 11.78
CA PHE A 142 -2.44 33.89 11.27
C PHE A 142 -1.69 35.14 11.69
N ALA A 143 -0.97 35.13 12.81
CA ALA A 143 -0.09 36.22 13.21
C ALA A 143 1.21 36.29 12.39
N ASN A 144 1.62 35.15 11.81
CA ASN A 144 2.89 34.95 11.09
C ASN A 144 2.69 34.55 9.61
N LEU A 145 1.72 35.17 8.92
CA LEU A 145 1.48 34.88 7.49
C LEU A 145 2.68 35.26 6.62
N CYS A 146 3.21 34.29 5.87
CA CYS A 146 4.33 34.47 4.95
C CYS A 146 3.88 35.06 3.60
N PRO A 147 4.76 35.77 2.86
CA PRO A 147 4.49 36.12 1.47
C PRO A 147 4.26 34.86 0.60
N GLY A 148 3.28 34.93 -0.30
CA GLY A 148 3.03 33.77 -1.19
C GLY A 148 4.18 33.50 -2.16
N ALA A 149 4.95 34.53 -2.54
CA ALA A 149 6.10 34.39 -3.43
C ALA A 149 7.24 33.51 -2.86
N ASP A 150 7.35 33.40 -1.53
CA ASP A 150 8.36 32.55 -0.88
C ASP A 150 8.13 31.06 -1.21
N TYR A 151 6.95 30.70 -1.73
CA TYR A 151 6.55 29.33 -2.08
C TYR A 151 6.46 29.09 -3.60
N ASP A 152 7.02 30.00 -4.43
CA ASP A 152 6.99 29.83 -5.89
C ASP A 152 7.80 28.61 -6.35
N GLY A 153 8.96 28.34 -5.75
CA GLY A 153 9.74 27.14 -6.02
C GLY A 153 8.97 25.83 -5.69
N LEU A 154 8.23 25.84 -4.58
CA LEU A 154 7.37 24.72 -4.18
C LEU A 154 6.23 24.50 -5.18
N ARG A 155 5.58 25.58 -5.67
CA ARG A 155 4.59 25.52 -6.75
C ARG A 155 5.18 24.92 -8.02
N ASP A 156 6.35 25.40 -8.44
CA ASP A 156 6.99 24.95 -9.69
C ASP A 156 7.37 23.47 -9.63
N ALA A 157 7.93 23.03 -8.51
CA ALA A 157 8.21 21.62 -8.28
C ALA A 157 6.93 20.75 -8.33
N ALA A 158 5.83 21.21 -7.69
CA ALA A 158 4.55 20.51 -7.70
C ALA A 158 3.94 20.42 -9.09
N LEU A 159 3.97 21.52 -9.86
CA LEU A 159 3.46 21.56 -11.23
C LEU A 159 4.31 20.70 -12.18
N CYS A 160 5.64 20.76 -12.07
CA CYS A 160 6.55 19.90 -12.83
C CYS A 160 6.28 18.42 -12.57
N ARG A 161 6.09 18.04 -11.32
CA ARG A 161 5.70 16.68 -10.97
C ARG A 161 4.39 16.26 -11.63
N ALA A 162 3.35 17.09 -11.56
CA ALA A 162 2.05 16.80 -12.16
C ALA A 162 2.15 16.64 -13.68
N LYS A 163 2.90 17.52 -14.36
CA LYS A 163 3.15 17.45 -15.81
C LYS A 163 3.94 16.19 -16.19
N ALA A 164 4.98 15.86 -15.44
CA ALA A 164 5.81 14.69 -15.67
C ALA A 164 5.03 13.37 -15.50
N ASP A 165 4.25 13.26 -14.42
CA ASP A 165 3.39 12.09 -14.18
C ASP A 165 2.31 11.97 -15.27
N TRP A 166 1.76 13.09 -15.78
CA TRP A 166 0.84 13.11 -16.91
C TRP A 166 1.52 12.62 -18.20
N LEU A 167 2.70 13.16 -18.54
CA LEU A 167 3.46 12.79 -19.74
C LEU A 167 3.76 11.30 -19.78
N VAL A 168 4.35 10.76 -18.72
CA VAL A 168 4.67 9.33 -18.66
C VAL A 168 3.42 8.48 -18.61
N GLY A 169 2.45 8.85 -17.79
CA GLY A 169 1.21 8.11 -17.65
C GLY A 169 0.46 7.95 -18.97
N ILE A 170 0.28 9.04 -19.72
CA ILE A 170 -0.45 9.01 -21.01
C ILE A 170 0.36 8.28 -22.09
N ASN A 171 1.62 8.65 -22.27
CA ASN A 171 2.41 8.12 -23.39
C ASN A 171 2.75 6.63 -23.20
N ALA A 172 3.25 6.24 -22.01
CA ALA A 172 3.56 4.84 -21.77
C ALA A 172 2.28 3.97 -21.75
N THR A 173 1.21 4.41 -21.08
CA THR A 173 -0.06 3.67 -21.08
C THR A 173 -0.57 3.43 -22.50
N ARG A 174 -0.59 4.46 -23.34
CA ARG A 174 -1.08 4.35 -24.74
C ARG A 174 -0.17 3.50 -25.60
N LEU A 175 1.15 3.69 -25.50
CA LEU A 175 2.14 2.92 -26.25
C LEU A 175 1.95 1.42 -26.04
N PHE A 176 2.03 0.98 -24.79
CA PHE A 176 1.93 -0.44 -24.48
C PHE A 176 0.52 -0.98 -24.71
N SER A 177 -0.53 -0.18 -24.45
CA SER A 177 -1.90 -0.62 -24.69
C SER A 177 -2.20 -0.84 -26.19
N VAL A 178 -1.65 -0.01 -27.06
CA VAL A 178 -1.81 -0.16 -28.51
C VAL A 178 -1.00 -1.34 -29.03
N LEU A 179 0.24 -1.48 -28.59
CA LEU A 179 1.14 -2.55 -29.06
C LEU A 179 0.67 -3.94 -28.61
N TYR A 180 0.09 -4.06 -27.42
CA TYR A 180 -0.34 -5.35 -26.85
C TYR A 180 -1.87 -5.55 -26.87
N HIS A 181 -2.62 -4.65 -27.51
CA HIS A 181 -4.08 -4.74 -27.67
C HIS A 181 -4.87 -4.94 -26.36
N ARG A 182 -4.34 -4.41 -25.26
CA ARG A 182 -4.90 -4.50 -23.92
C ARG A 182 -4.72 -3.18 -23.19
N THR A 183 -5.70 -2.71 -22.42
CA THR A 183 -5.53 -1.53 -21.58
C THR A 183 -4.52 -1.84 -20.48
N LEU A 184 -3.35 -1.20 -20.53
CA LEU A 184 -2.23 -1.36 -19.62
C LEU A 184 -1.92 -0.02 -18.96
N ASN A 185 -2.34 0.12 -17.70
CA ASN A 185 -2.07 1.33 -16.92
C ASN A 185 -0.62 1.33 -16.43
N ILE A 186 0.16 2.31 -16.88
CA ILE A 186 1.56 2.47 -16.53
C ILE A 186 1.74 3.80 -15.81
N GLY A 187 2.60 3.82 -14.83
CA GLY A 187 2.93 5.03 -14.06
C GLY A 187 4.24 4.90 -13.32
N ARG A 188 4.91 6.03 -13.16
CA ARG A 188 6.25 6.15 -12.57
C ARG A 188 6.43 5.45 -11.22
N VAL A 189 5.43 5.45 -10.37
CA VAL A 189 5.47 4.79 -9.06
C VAL A 189 4.75 3.45 -9.09
N MET A 190 3.68 3.35 -9.87
CA MET A 190 2.82 2.17 -9.94
C MET A 190 3.56 0.98 -10.57
N SER A 191 4.28 1.19 -11.66
CA SER A 191 5.00 0.13 -12.37
C SER A 191 6.18 -0.44 -11.59
N PRO A 192 7.07 0.36 -10.97
CA PRO A 192 8.11 -0.18 -10.08
C PRO A 192 7.54 -0.89 -8.84
N THR A 193 6.44 -0.40 -8.28
CA THR A 193 5.77 -1.10 -7.16
C THR A 193 5.27 -2.48 -7.59
N LEU A 194 4.70 -2.59 -8.79
CA LEU A 194 4.26 -3.85 -9.35
C LEU A 194 5.45 -4.78 -9.64
N ALA A 195 6.56 -4.23 -10.15
CA ALA A 195 7.78 -4.98 -10.40
C ALA A 195 8.35 -5.63 -9.13
N LEU A 196 8.36 -4.92 -8.00
CA LEU A 196 8.78 -5.50 -6.70
C LEU A 196 7.97 -6.75 -6.34
N ILE A 197 6.65 -6.71 -6.59
CA ILE A 197 5.76 -7.84 -6.25
C ILE A 197 6.00 -9.01 -7.19
N VAL A 198 6.07 -8.76 -8.51
CA VAL A 198 6.33 -9.79 -9.51
C VAL A 198 7.68 -10.46 -9.28
N GLN A 199 8.73 -9.68 -8.99
CA GLN A 199 10.04 -10.20 -8.67
C GLN A 199 10.01 -11.08 -7.41
N ARG A 200 9.32 -10.67 -6.35
CA ARG A 200 9.15 -11.46 -5.13
C ARG A 200 8.48 -12.82 -5.40
N GLU A 201 7.42 -12.84 -6.21
CA GLU A 201 6.76 -14.10 -6.57
C GLU A 201 7.67 -14.99 -7.41
N ALA A 202 8.45 -14.42 -8.35
CA ALA A 202 9.45 -15.18 -9.10
C ALA A 202 10.54 -15.78 -8.20
N GLU A 203 10.99 -15.04 -7.17
CA GLU A 203 11.93 -15.56 -6.16
C GLU A 203 11.33 -16.73 -5.38
N ILE A 204 10.04 -16.66 -5.04
CA ILE A 204 9.32 -17.73 -4.32
C ILE A 204 9.17 -18.95 -5.20
N ASP A 205 8.74 -18.78 -6.46
CA ASP A 205 8.46 -19.87 -7.40
C ASP A 205 9.75 -20.61 -7.83
N THR A 206 10.86 -19.89 -7.93
CA THR A 206 12.15 -20.48 -8.32
C THR A 206 12.95 -21.01 -7.14
N PHE A 207 12.50 -20.78 -5.91
CA PHE A 207 13.22 -21.15 -4.70
C PHE A 207 13.35 -22.66 -4.55
N LYS A 208 14.58 -23.14 -4.33
CA LYS A 208 14.86 -24.52 -4.05
C LYS A 208 15.27 -24.69 -2.58
N PRO A 209 14.48 -25.39 -1.76
CA PRO A 209 14.82 -25.61 -0.36
C PRO A 209 16.14 -26.39 -0.23
N VAL A 210 17.07 -25.85 0.54
CA VAL A 210 18.35 -26.49 0.87
C VAL A 210 18.23 -27.08 2.26
N PRO A 211 18.43 -28.39 2.47
CA PRO A 211 18.44 -28.99 3.81
C PRO A 211 19.67 -28.52 4.60
N PHE A 212 19.52 -28.42 5.90
CA PHE A 212 20.61 -28.20 6.83
C PHE A 212 20.36 -28.99 8.12
N TYR A 213 21.43 -29.30 8.83
CA TYR A 213 21.39 -30.12 10.03
C TYR A 213 22.06 -29.34 11.16
N THR A 214 21.50 -29.42 12.38
CA THR A 214 22.05 -28.79 13.57
C THR A 214 22.07 -29.81 14.70
N VAL A 215 23.21 -30.03 15.32
CA VAL A 215 23.32 -30.87 16.49
C VAL A 215 22.96 -30.06 17.72
N ALA A 216 22.00 -30.53 18.49
CA ALA A 216 21.64 -29.96 19.79
C ALA A 216 22.03 -30.91 20.91
N LEU A 217 22.64 -30.39 21.97
CA LEU A 217 23.00 -31.15 23.16
C LEU A 217 22.10 -30.73 24.34
N GLU A 218 21.52 -31.72 24.99
CA GLU A 218 20.80 -31.53 26.24
C GLU A 218 21.77 -31.66 27.40
N LEU A 219 21.96 -30.58 28.14
CA LEU A 219 22.81 -30.50 29.34
C LEU A 219 21.90 -30.23 30.55
N PRO A 220 22.37 -30.49 31.79
CA PRO A 220 21.59 -30.17 32.95
C PRO A 220 21.15 -28.71 33.01
N GLY A 221 19.84 -28.48 32.88
CA GLY A 221 19.23 -27.16 32.94
C GLY A 221 19.32 -26.30 31.65
N LEU A 222 20.01 -26.76 30.60
CA LEU A 222 20.06 -26.01 29.34
C LEU A 222 20.19 -26.92 28.12
N THR A 223 19.78 -26.39 26.96
CA THR A 223 20.03 -26.98 25.64
C THR A 223 20.96 -26.05 24.85
N VAL A 224 22.06 -26.60 24.33
CA VAL A 224 22.99 -25.87 23.46
C VAL A 224 22.89 -26.38 22.02
N SER A 225 23.09 -25.53 21.04
CA SER A 225 23.01 -25.88 19.63
C SER A 225 24.30 -25.54 18.90
N GLY A 226 24.77 -26.46 18.05
CA GLY A 226 25.90 -26.26 17.19
C GLY A 226 25.53 -25.41 15.95
N GLU A 227 26.52 -25.16 15.10
CA GLU A 227 26.31 -24.48 13.82
C GLU A 227 25.51 -25.33 12.82
N ARG A 228 25.00 -24.68 11.78
CA ARG A 228 24.30 -25.36 10.69
C ARG A 228 25.30 -26.09 9.80
N MET A 229 25.06 -27.36 9.56
CA MET A 229 25.86 -28.22 8.70
C MET A 229 25.08 -28.60 7.45
N ALA A 230 25.72 -28.65 6.29
CA ALA A 230 25.11 -29.08 5.04
C ALA A 230 25.06 -30.61 4.92
N ASP A 231 26.02 -31.30 5.55
CA ASP A 231 26.16 -32.76 5.48
C ASP A 231 25.49 -33.45 6.67
N LYS A 232 24.54 -34.34 6.37
CA LYS A 232 23.85 -35.16 7.37
C LYS A 232 24.77 -36.15 8.05
N ALA A 233 25.68 -36.78 7.31
CA ALA A 233 26.56 -37.80 7.85
C ALA A 233 27.51 -37.16 8.88
N ALA A 234 28.06 -35.99 8.59
CA ALA A 234 28.91 -35.24 9.52
C ALA A 234 28.12 -34.83 10.80
N ALA A 235 26.86 -34.44 10.68
CA ALA A 235 26.00 -34.11 11.83
C ALA A 235 25.71 -35.34 12.69
N GLU A 236 25.43 -36.51 12.09
CA GLU A 236 25.23 -37.76 12.83
C GLU A 236 26.53 -38.23 13.49
N GLN A 237 27.68 -38.14 12.86
CA GLN A 237 28.98 -38.45 13.49
C GLN A 237 29.26 -37.53 14.68
N LEU A 238 29.01 -36.23 14.58
CA LEU A 238 29.19 -35.30 15.67
C LEU A 238 28.22 -35.61 16.83
N LYS A 239 26.98 -35.93 16.55
CA LYS A 239 25.99 -36.38 17.51
C LYS A 239 26.47 -37.63 18.29
N GLU A 240 26.93 -38.67 17.56
CA GLU A 240 27.42 -39.90 18.16
C GLU A 240 28.63 -39.64 19.04
N ALA A 241 29.57 -38.82 18.60
CA ALA A 241 30.75 -38.43 19.40
C ALA A 241 30.39 -37.62 20.64
N CYS A 242 29.30 -36.85 20.63
CA CYS A 242 28.83 -36.07 21.77
C CYS A 242 27.92 -36.87 22.73
N GLN A 243 27.31 -37.96 22.30
CA GLN A 243 26.35 -38.71 23.11
C GLN A 243 27.00 -39.34 24.31
N GLY A 244 26.55 -38.95 25.53
CA GLY A 244 27.13 -39.41 26.77
C GLY A 244 28.53 -38.84 27.10
N ALA A 245 29.05 -37.95 26.25
CA ALA A 245 30.33 -37.27 26.49
C ALA A 245 30.21 -36.12 27.51
N ALA A 246 31.34 -35.57 27.91
CA ALA A 246 31.41 -34.40 28.75
C ALA A 246 31.52 -33.13 27.88
N ALA A 247 30.63 -32.17 28.06
CA ALA A 247 30.70 -30.85 27.49
C ALA A 247 31.35 -29.86 28.47
N THR A 248 32.36 -29.14 28.05
CA THR A 248 33.06 -28.16 28.86
C THR A 248 32.59 -26.75 28.47
N ILE A 249 32.19 -25.97 29.45
CA ILE A 249 31.81 -24.56 29.27
C ILE A 249 33.06 -23.75 28.95
N LYS A 250 33.20 -23.31 27.70
CA LYS A 250 34.34 -22.51 27.25
C LYS A 250 34.21 -21.05 27.60
N LYS A 251 32.97 -20.51 27.48
CA LYS A 251 32.71 -19.10 27.69
C LYS A 251 31.32 -18.88 28.26
N VAL A 252 31.24 -17.98 29.21
CA VAL A 252 29.95 -17.42 29.71
C VAL A 252 30.05 -15.91 29.63
N GLU A 253 29.34 -15.34 28.68
CA GLU A 253 29.34 -13.90 28.44
C GLU A 253 27.96 -13.34 28.80
N CYS A 254 27.92 -12.47 29.80
CA CYS A 254 26.71 -11.76 30.20
C CYS A 254 26.85 -10.27 29.82
N LYS A 255 26.00 -9.79 28.89
CA LYS A 255 26.01 -8.39 28.47
C LYS A 255 24.66 -7.75 28.74
N GLU A 256 24.70 -6.57 29.36
CA GLU A 256 23.51 -5.74 29.46
C GLU A 256 23.24 -5.07 28.11
N LYS A 257 22.02 -5.20 27.65
CA LYS A 257 21.53 -4.58 26.41
C LYS A 257 20.38 -3.64 26.75
N SER A 258 20.40 -2.49 26.09
CA SER A 258 19.36 -1.48 26.17
C SER A 258 18.71 -1.33 24.80
N GLU A 259 17.42 -1.58 24.72
CA GLU A 259 16.60 -1.39 23.51
C GLU A 259 15.83 -0.08 23.65
N LYS A 260 16.17 0.89 22.79
CA LYS A 260 15.55 2.21 22.80
C LYS A 260 14.06 2.15 22.51
N PRO A 261 13.26 3.10 23.02
CA PRO A 261 11.88 3.30 22.61
C PRO A 261 11.72 3.43 21.08
N PRO A 262 10.60 2.98 20.52
CA PRO A 262 10.31 3.20 19.11
C PRO A 262 10.09 4.70 18.85
N ALA A 263 10.46 5.19 17.69
CA ALA A 263 10.11 6.56 17.27
C ALA A 263 8.58 6.70 17.09
N LEU A 264 8.07 7.92 17.08
CA LEU A 264 6.67 8.22 16.82
C LEU A 264 6.23 7.73 15.42
N TYR A 265 4.95 7.79 15.14
CA TYR A 265 4.42 7.45 13.84
C TYR A 265 4.56 8.58 12.82
N ASP A 266 5.09 8.25 11.64
CA ASP A 266 4.67 8.83 10.38
C ASP A 266 3.47 8.03 9.81
N LEU A 267 2.91 8.45 8.67
CA LEU A 267 1.77 7.76 8.08
C LEU A 267 2.13 6.32 7.67
N THR A 268 3.29 6.11 7.05
CA THR A 268 3.69 4.78 6.55
C THR A 268 3.86 3.77 7.67
N THR A 269 4.55 4.14 8.74
CA THR A 269 4.76 3.23 9.89
C THR A 269 3.46 2.94 10.63
N LEU A 270 2.53 3.91 10.70
CA LEU A 270 1.19 3.65 11.24
C LEU A 270 0.40 2.68 10.35
N GLN A 271 0.41 2.87 9.03
CA GLN A 271 -0.25 1.96 8.10
C GLN A 271 0.29 0.53 8.19
N ARG A 272 1.61 0.39 8.32
CA ARG A 272 2.29 -0.90 8.51
C ARG A 272 1.85 -1.60 9.79
N ASP A 273 1.86 -0.91 10.91
CA ASP A 273 1.43 -1.47 12.19
C ASP A 273 -0.07 -1.77 12.23
N ALA A 274 -0.90 -0.91 11.64
CA ALA A 274 -2.34 -1.15 11.54
C ALA A 274 -2.65 -2.38 10.64
N ASN A 275 -1.92 -2.57 9.54
CA ASN A 275 -2.06 -3.77 8.72
C ASN A 275 -1.66 -5.03 9.50
N ARG A 276 -0.51 -5.00 10.16
CA ARG A 276 0.03 -6.15 10.91
C ARG A 276 -0.78 -6.51 12.14
N LEU A 277 -1.28 -5.53 12.89
CA LEU A 277 -1.95 -5.73 14.17
C LEU A 277 -3.47 -5.79 14.07
N LEU A 278 -4.06 -5.00 13.15
CA LEU A 278 -5.51 -4.83 13.04
C LEU A 278 -6.08 -5.40 11.73
N GLY A 279 -5.21 -5.75 10.76
CA GLY A 279 -5.62 -6.23 9.44
C GLY A 279 -6.22 -5.15 8.53
N PHE A 280 -6.04 -3.85 8.86
CA PHE A 280 -6.52 -2.75 8.02
C PHE A 280 -5.65 -2.59 6.79
N THR A 281 -6.26 -2.17 5.68
CA THR A 281 -5.49 -1.72 4.51
C THR A 281 -4.84 -0.36 4.79
N ALA A 282 -3.83 -0.03 4.00
CA ALA A 282 -3.19 1.29 4.07
C ALA A 282 -4.20 2.43 3.85
N GLN A 283 -5.14 2.24 2.91
CA GLN A 283 -6.20 3.21 2.63
C GLN A 283 -7.18 3.34 3.80
N GLN A 284 -7.66 2.23 4.38
CA GLN A 284 -8.54 2.27 5.56
C GLN A 284 -7.87 3.00 6.72
N THR A 285 -6.58 2.74 6.96
CA THR A 285 -5.82 3.41 8.02
C THR A 285 -5.74 4.92 7.78
N LEU A 286 -5.47 5.34 6.54
CA LEU A 286 -5.46 6.75 6.17
C LEU A 286 -6.84 7.40 6.35
N ASP A 287 -7.91 6.73 5.93
CA ASP A 287 -9.28 7.26 6.04
C ASP A 287 -9.68 7.46 7.52
N TYR A 288 -9.37 6.49 8.37
CA TYR A 288 -9.63 6.60 9.82
C TYR A 288 -8.80 7.72 10.47
N LEU A 289 -7.52 7.80 10.13
CA LEU A 289 -6.64 8.85 10.66
C LEU A 289 -7.06 10.24 10.17
N GLN A 290 -7.47 10.36 8.91
CA GLN A 290 -8.02 11.60 8.35
C GLN A 290 -9.29 12.04 9.10
N SER A 291 -10.18 11.11 9.39
CA SER A 291 -11.39 11.40 10.20
C SER A 291 -11.04 11.86 11.62
N LEU A 292 -10.05 11.22 12.25
CA LEU A 292 -9.55 11.63 13.58
C LEU A 292 -8.94 13.03 13.56
N TYR A 293 -8.19 13.37 12.51
CA TYR A 293 -7.66 14.71 12.31
C TYR A 293 -8.78 15.76 12.17
N GLU A 294 -9.79 15.48 11.34
CA GLU A 294 -10.93 16.38 11.14
C GLU A 294 -11.77 16.54 12.42
N LYS A 295 -11.83 15.52 13.27
CA LYS A 295 -12.38 15.58 14.64
C LYS A 295 -11.44 16.25 15.64
N LYS A 296 -10.28 16.71 15.22
CA LYS A 296 -9.22 17.32 16.05
C LYS A 296 -8.69 16.40 17.16
N LEU A 297 -8.74 15.07 16.96
CA LEU A 297 -8.26 14.08 17.94
C LEU A 297 -6.82 13.61 17.67
N CYS A 298 -6.36 13.74 16.43
CA CYS A 298 -4.97 13.49 16.01
C CYS A 298 -4.44 14.69 15.22
N THR A 299 -3.11 14.78 15.13
CA THR A 299 -2.41 15.75 14.26
C THR A 299 -2.48 15.33 12.79
N TYR A 300 -1.91 16.14 11.89
CA TYR A 300 -2.01 15.95 10.45
C TYR A 300 -1.56 14.56 9.99
N PRO A 301 -2.36 13.85 9.16
CA PRO A 301 -2.10 12.44 8.85
C PRO A 301 -0.96 12.20 7.85
N ARG A 302 -0.74 13.11 6.89
CA ARG A 302 0.17 12.87 5.76
C ARG A 302 1.57 13.41 6.02
N THR A 303 2.20 12.96 7.09
CA THR A 303 3.57 13.32 7.46
C THR A 303 4.54 12.17 7.21
N ASP A 304 5.78 12.50 6.86
CA ASP A 304 6.92 11.60 6.79
C ASP A 304 7.83 11.72 8.02
N SER A 305 7.58 12.70 8.90
CA SER A 305 8.34 12.88 10.13
C SER A 305 7.89 11.93 11.24
N ARG A 306 8.86 11.48 12.02
CA ARG A 306 8.68 10.66 13.24
C ARG A 306 9.14 11.40 14.51
N TYR A 307 9.24 12.73 14.41
CA TYR A 307 9.73 13.61 15.46
C TYR A 307 8.79 14.80 15.68
N LEU A 308 8.91 15.43 16.84
CA LEU A 308 8.22 16.65 17.21
C LEU A 308 9.20 17.83 17.18
N THR A 309 8.66 19.04 17.15
CA THR A 309 9.42 20.30 17.21
C THR A 309 9.73 20.71 18.66
N GLY A 310 10.78 21.51 18.84
CA GLY A 310 11.27 21.91 20.15
C GLY A 310 10.26 22.69 20.99
N ASP A 311 9.40 23.49 20.35
CA ASP A 311 8.32 24.26 21.01
C ASP A 311 7.27 23.36 21.69
N MET A 312 7.17 22.08 21.29
CA MET A 312 6.25 21.11 21.90
C MET A 312 6.78 20.49 23.20
N ALA A 313 8.06 20.68 23.54
CA ALA A 313 8.74 20.01 24.67
C ALA A 313 8.02 20.21 26.00
N ASP A 314 7.70 21.45 26.34
CA ASP A 314 7.10 21.81 27.64
C ASP A 314 5.64 21.32 27.76
N SER A 315 4.96 21.16 26.63
CA SER A 315 3.58 20.76 26.57
C SER A 315 3.38 19.25 26.54
N LEU A 316 4.40 18.50 26.11
CA LEU A 316 4.33 17.07 25.88
C LEU A 316 4.03 16.23 27.15
N PRO A 317 4.60 16.51 28.33
CA PRO A 317 4.27 15.75 29.55
C PRO A 317 2.80 15.84 29.94
N VAL A 318 2.17 17.01 29.71
CA VAL A 318 0.73 17.20 30.00
C VAL A 318 -0.10 16.35 29.02
N LEU A 319 0.26 16.36 27.74
CA LEU A 319 -0.40 15.54 26.73
C LEU A 319 -0.25 14.03 27.02
N VAL A 320 0.96 13.59 27.36
CA VAL A 320 1.26 12.19 27.71
C VAL A 320 0.41 11.71 28.88
N ASN A 321 0.29 12.52 29.94
CA ASN A 321 -0.56 12.18 31.09
C ASN A 321 -2.04 12.10 30.71
N LEU A 322 -2.52 13.03 29.90
CA LEU A 322 -3.90 13.03 29.39
C LEU A 322 -4.18 11.75 28.56
N VAL A 323 -3.31 11.44 27.61
CA VAL A 323 -3.42 10.25 26.77
C VAL A 323 -3.37 8.97 27.62
N ALA A 324 -2.45 8.90 28.57
CA ALA A 324 -2.33 7.77 29.47
C ALA A 324 -3.61 7.52 30.27
N ASN A 325 -4.27 8.57 30.74
CA ASN A 325 -5.52 8.45 31.49
C ASN A 325 -6.71 8.05 30.61
N ALA A 326 -6.71 8.42 29.34
CA ALA A 326 -7.75 8.06 28.39
C ALA A 326 -7.63 6.61 27.87
N MET A 327 -6.46 5.97 27.97
CA MET A 327 -6.21 4.66 27.38
C MET A 327 -6.35 3.51 28.40
N PRO A 328 -7.31 2.59 28.19
CA PRO A 328 -7.60 1.52 29.15
C PRO A 328 -6.48 0.48 29.30
N PHE A 329 -5.64 0.29 28.26
CA PHE A 329 -4.56 -0.70 28.25
C PHE A 329 -3.39 -0.33 29.20
N ARG A 330 -3.29 0.94 29.60
CA ARG A 330 -2.20 1.39 30.49
C ARG A 330 -2.44 1.07 31.99
N LYS A 331 -3.59 0.56 32.35
CA LYS A 331 -3.98 0.35 33.76
C LYS A 331 -2.93 -0.45 34.51
N GLY A 332 -2.39 0.13 35.61
CA GLY A 332 -1.36 -0.48 36.42
C GLY A 332 0.09 -0.27 35.97
N ILE A 333 0.31 0.41 34.82
CA ILE A 333 1.66 0.72 34.31
C ILE A 333 2.01 2.17 34.62
N ALA A 334 3.16 2.37 35.26
CA ALA A 334 3.69 3.72 35.51
C ALA A 334 4.13 4.34 34.16
N ILE A 335 3.70 5.58 33.92
CA ILE A 335 4.08 6.32 32.73
C ILE A 335 5.24 7.26 33.06
N THR A 336 6.30 7.15 32.28
CA THR A 336 7.41 8.09 32.26
C THR A 336 7.36 8.90 30.99
N CYS A 337 7.87 10.13 31.03
CA CYS A 337 7.92 10.98 29.86
C CYS A 337 9.30 11.64 29.78
N ASP A 338 10.06 11.25 28.75
CA ASP A 338 11.29 11.94 28.37
C ASP A 338 11.05 12.59 26.98
N PRO A 339 10.79 13.92 26.95
CA PRO A 339 10.55 14.62 25.70
C PRO A 339 11.72 14.58 24.71
N GLN A 340 12.96 14.48 25.21
CA GLN A 340 14.16 14.49 24.38
C GLN A 340 14.26 13.29 23.43
N THR A 341 13.56 12.20 23.74
CA THR A 341 13.55 11.00 22.88
C THR A 341 12.84 11.24 21.55
N VAL A 342 11.92 12.19 21.48
CA VAL A 342 11.03 12.42 20.34
C VAL A 342 11.18 13.80 19.69
N ILE A 343 12.00 14.70 20.27
CA ILE A 343 12.18 16.07 19.73
C ILE A 343 13.40 16.12 18.83
N ASN A 344 13.20 16.59 17.59
CA ASN A 344 14.27 16.85 16.65
C ASN A 344 13.81 17.75 15.51
N ASP A 345 13.99 19.07 15.63
CA ASP A 345 13.58 20.06 14.63
C ASP A 345 14.16 19.79 13.24
N LYS A 346 15.41 19.28 13.15
CA LYS A 346 16.07 19.00 11.87
C LYS A 346 15.44 17.85 11.09
N LYS A 347 14.61 17.01 11.75
CA LYS A 347 13.91 15.88 11.16
C LYS A 347 12.41 16.11 11.02
N VAL A 348 11.95 17.33 11.26
CA VAL A 348 10.60 17.77 10.94
C VAL A 348 10.70 18.65 9.69
N THR A 349 10.03 18.21 8.63
CA THR A 349 9.94 18.92 7.35
C THR A 349 8.70 19.81 7.34
N ASP A 350 7.65 19.38 6.64
CA ASP A 350 6.40 20.11 6.54
C ASP A 350 5.53 19.96 7.79
N HIS A 351 5.50 18.74 8.35
CA HIS A 351 4.68 18.40 9.51
C HIS A 351 5.44 17.50 10.48
N HIS A 352 5.18 17.67 11.78
CA HIS A 352 5.68 16.75 12.80
C HIS A 352 4.95 15.40 12.79
N ALA A 353 5.43 14.46 13.60
CA ALA A 353 4.86 13.13 13.73
C ALA A 353 3.35 13.11 14.09
N VAL A 354 2.68 12.00 13.76
CA VAL A 354 1.28 11.78 14.15
C VAL A 354 1.21 11.48 15.65
N ILE A 355 0.48 12.34 16.37
CA ILE A 355 0.20 12.18 17.81
C ILE A 355 -1.27 12.51 18.11
N PRO A 356 -1.81 12.05 19.25
CA PRO A 356 -3.11 12.54 19.72
C PRO A 356 -3.03 14.01 20.12
N THR A 357 -4.18 14.70 20.16
CA THR A 357 -4.28 16.10 20.58
C THR A 357 -4.85 16.22 22.00
N ARG A 358 -4.79 17.44 22.56
CA ARG A 358 -5.38 17.76 23.86
C ARG A 358 -6.91 17.65 23.90
N ASN A 359 -7.57 17.67 22.74
CA ASN A 359 -9.02 17.54 22.63
C ASN A 359 -9.53 16.16 23.06
N LEU A 360 -8.65 15.17 23.24
CA LEU A 360 -8.99 13.89 23.86
C LEU A 360 -9.63 14.05 25.26
N LYS A 361 -9.33 15.17 25.96
CA LYS A 361 -9.89 15.44 27.31
C LYS A 361 -11.42 15.47 27.30
N ASP A 362 -11.99 16.07 26.26
CA ASP A 362 -13.41 16.34 26.16
C ASP A 362 -14.13 15.41 25.16
N ALA A 363 -13.39 14.44 24.58
CA ALA A 363 -13.89 13.53 23.58
C ALA A 363 -14.60 12.30 24.16
N ASP A 364 -15.79 12.00 23.67
CA ASP A 364 -16.43 10.71 23.94
C ASP A 364 -15.86 9.62 23.02
N LEU A 365 -14.86 8.90 23.52
CA LEU A 365 -14.21 7.82 22.78
C LEU A 365 -15.13 6.60 22.58
N SER A 366 -16.24 6.51 23.29
CA SER A 366 -17.22 5.42 23.10
C SER A 366 -18.07 5.63 21.86
N ALA A 367 -18.26 6.87 21.44
CA ALA A 367 -19.01 7.24 20.23
C ALA A 367 -18.22 7.10 18.93
N LEU A 368 -16.89 6.86 19.00
CA LEU A 368 -16.06 6.67 17.80
C LEU A 368 -16.36 5.34 17.11
N PRO A 369 -16.43 5.32 15.77
CA PRO A 369 -16.41 4.08 14.99
C PRO A 369 -15.23 3.17 15.39
N ALA A 370 -15.45 1.86 15.38
CA ALA A 370 -14.48 0.88 15.87
C ALA A 370 -13.08 1.01 15.20
N GLY A 371 -13.05 1.28 13.86
CA GLY A 371 -11.80 1.47 13.13
C GLY A 371 -11.05 2.72 13.54
N GLU A 372 -11.73 3.84 13.71
CA GLU A 372 -11.14 5.09 14.19
C GLU A 372 -10.59 4.94 15.60
N LYS A 373 -11.36 4.31 16.48
CA LYS A 373 -10.93 4.03 17.86
C LYS A 373 -9.67 3.17 17.89
N ALA A 374 -9.61 2.13 17.08
CA ALA A 374 -8.45 1.24 17.01
C ALA A 374 -7.19 1.98 16.51
N VAL A 375 -7.32 2.84 15.50
CA VAL A 375 -6.21 3.67 14.99
C VAL A 375 -5.77 4.69 16.06
N LEU A 376 -6.71 5.35 16.74
CA LEU A 376 -6.40 6.29 17.84
C LEU A 376 -5.65 5.59 18.97
N GLU A 377 -6.07 4.37 19.35
CA GLU A 377 -5.39 3.57 20.36
C GLU A 377 -3.95 3.20 19.95
N LEU A 378 -3.70 2.90 18.66
CA LEU A 378 -2.33 2.68 18.15
C LEU A 378 -1.47 3.94 18.23
N VAL A 379 -2.01 5.09 17.81
CA VAL A 379 -1.31 6.38 17.88
C VAL A 379 -0.98 6.73 19.32
N ALA A 380 -1.95 6.54 20.24
CA ALA A 380 -1.76 6.76 21.66
C ALA A 380 -0.69 5.82 22.27
N LEU A 381 -0.77 4.52 21.95
CA LEU A 381 0.23 3.54 22.36
C LEU A 381 1.64 3.95 21.93
N ARG A 382 1.79 4.34 20.66
CA ARG A 382 3.08 4.74 20.10
C ARG A 382 3.64 5.97 20.81
N LEU A 383 2.83 6.98 21.10
CA LEU A 383 3.25 8.14 21.88
C LEU A 383 3.76 7.74 23.27
N LEU A 384 2.98 6.94 23.98
CA LEU A 384 3.35 6.50 25.33
C LEU A 384 4.64 5.66 25.33
N CYS A 385 4.81 4.78 24.33
CA CYS A 385 6.04 4.00 24.18
C CYS A 385 7.24 4.87 23.83
N ALA A 386 7.08 5.83 22.92
CA ALA A 386 8.18 6.64 22.39
C ALA A 386 8.86 7.53 23.43
N VAL A 387 8.11 7.97 24.44
CA VAL A 387 8.61 8.81 25.55
C VAL A 387 8.97 8.03 26.81
N ALA A 388 8.80 6.70 26.78
CA ALA A 388 9.06 5.83 27.94
C ALA A 388 10.54 5.47 28.07
N GLN A 389 10.88 4.86 29.20
CA GLN A 389 12.24 4.36 29.46
C GLN A 389 12.61 3.20 28.52
N PRO A 390 13.87 3.02 28.17
CA PRO A 390 14.36 1.88 27.41
C PRO A 390 14.04 0.53 28.08
N HIS A 391 13.88 -0.50 27.24
CA HIS A 391 13.82 -1.87 27.69
C HIS A 391 15.24 -2.40 27.94
N ILE A 392 15.55 -2.75 29.22
CA ILE A 392 16.87 -3.21 29.64
C ILE A 392 16.82 -4.68 30.02
N TYR A 393 17.73 -5.46 29.45
CA TYR A 393 17.86 -6.88 29.74
C TYR A 393 19.31 -7.34 29.68
N SER A 394 19.60 -8.41 30.44
CA SER A 394 20.86 -9.13 30.33
C SER A 394 20.71 -10.24 29.29
N GLU A 395 21.57 -10.26 28.30
CA GLU A 395 21.75 -11.37 27.36
C GLU A 395 22.94 -12.21 27.84
N THR A 396 22.68 -13.47 28.16
CA THR A 396 23.72 -14.43 28.53
C THR A 396 23.96 -15.36 27.37
N VAL A 397 25.19 -15.42 26.88
CA VAL A 397 25.63 -16.35 25.84
C VAL A 397 26.57 -17.34 26.45
N VAL A 398 26.23 -18.63 26.36
CA VAL A 398 27.07 -19.75 26.84
C VAL A 398 27.61 -20.49 25.63
N ILE A 399 28.92 -20.71 25.59
CA ILE A 399 29.59 -21.54 24.58
C ILE A 399 30.14 -22.77 25.30
N ALA A 400 29.68 -23.95 24.89
CA ALA A 400 30.14 -25.23 25.36
C ALA A 400 30.91 -25.96 24.27
N ALA A 401 32.01 -26.65 24.61
CA ALA A 401 32.74 -27.52 23.68
C ALA A 401 32.50 -28.98 24.04
N CYS A 402 32.22 -29.78 23.02
CA CYS A 402 32.07 -31.23 23.15
C CYS A 402 32.55 -31.93 21.87
N ALA A 403 33.36 -32.96 22.00
CA ALA A 403 33.86 -33.76 20.88
C ALA A 403 34.43 -32.94 19.68
N GLY A 404 35.14 -31.83 19.98
CA GLY A 404 35.70 -30.95 18.96
C GLY A 404 34.73 -29.94 18.36
N GLY A 405 33.43 -30.01 18.64
CA GLY A 405 32.41 -29.03 18.20
C GLY A 405 32.13 -27.94 19.24
N GLU A 406 31.70 -26.77 18.81
CA GLU A 406 31.21 -25.68 19.65
C GLU A 406 29.69 -25.56 19.59
N PHE A 407 29.06 -25.40 20.73
CA PHE A 407 27.61 -25.33 20.90
C PHE A 407 27.22 -24.11 21.70
N THR A 408 26.23 -23.38 21.26
CA THR A 408 25.81 -22.11 21.85
C THR A 408 24.41 -22.19 22.45
N ALA A 409 24.23 -21.61 23.64
CA ALA A 409 22.91 -21.27 24.17
C ALA A 409 22.83 -19.76 24.43
N LYS A 410 21.65 -19.18 24.24
CA LYS A 410 21.37 -17.79 24.59
C LYS A 410 20.20 -17.73 25.55
N GLY A 411 20.37 -16.95 26.60
CA GLY A 411 19.34 -16.63 27.56
C GLY A 411 19.12 -15.14 27.67
N LYS A 412 17.92 -14.74 28.07
CA LYS A 412 17.55 -13.34 28.25
C LYS A 412 16.86 -13.19 29.61
N THR A 413 17.33 -12.24 30.41
CA THR A 413 16.71 -11.89 31.70
C THR A 413 16.35 -10.41 31.65
N VAL A 414 15.06 -10.08 31.71
CA VAL A 414 14.60 -8.69 31.74
C VAL A 414 14.91 -8.06 33.08
N LYS A 415 15.65 -6.95 33.09
CA LYS A 415 15.93 -6.12 34.24
C LYS A 415 14.92 -5.00 34.42
N HIS A 416 14.59 -4.31 33.29
CA HIS A 416 13.61 -3.25 33.28
C HIS A 416 12.76 -3.38 32.03
N PRO A 417 11.43 -3.60 32.12
CA PRO A 417 10.57 -3.81 30.97
C PRO A 417 10.46 -2.57 30.07
N GLY A 418 10.58 -1.37 30.66
CA GLY A 418 10.51 -0.11 29.92
C GLY A 418 9.24 0.01 29.06
N TRP A 419 9.41 0.58 27.86
CA TRP A 419 8.31 0.80 26.92
C TRP A 419 7.57 -0.50 26.48
N LYS A 420 8.23 -1.66 26.54
CA LYS A 420 7.62 -2.94 26.16
C LYS A 420 6.45 -3.34 27.05
N ALA A 421 6.46 -2.90 28.32
CA ALA A 421 5.33 -3.16 29.22
C ALA A 421 3.98 -2.62 28.66
N LEU A 422 4.01 -1.44 28.00
CA LEU A 422 2.84 -0.84 27.37
C LEU A 422 2.39 -1.64 26.13
N GLU A 423 3.34 -2.06 25.30
CA GLU A 423 3.07 -2.86 24.11
C GLU A 423 2.47 -4.22 24.46
N ASP A 424 3.02 -4.89 25.48
CA ASP A 424 2.52 -6.19 25.95
C ASP A 424 1.12 -6.07 26.56
N ALA A 425 0.85 -5.00 27.32
CA ALA A 425 -0.49 -4.72 27.84
C ALA A 425 -1.52 -4.45 26.74
N TYR A 426 -1.13 -3.71 25.68
CA TYR A 426 -1.98 -3.50 24.53
C TYR A 426 -2.27 -4.81 23.79
N ARG A 427 -1.24 -5.64 23.55
CA ARG A 427 -1.39 -6.96 22.91
C ARG A 427 -2.29 -7.89 23.72
N ALA A 428 -2.16 -7.90 25.05
CA ALA A 428 -3.00 -8.71 25.93
C ALA A 428 -4.49 -8.35 25.85
N LYS A 429 -4.82 -7.11 25.48
CA LYS A 429 -6.20 -6.66 25.21
C LYS A 429 -6.76 -7.25 23.91
N MET A 430 -5.93 -7.59 22.93
CA MET A 430 -6.35 -8.13 21.64
C MET A 430 -6.63 -9.62 21.79
N LYS A 431 -7.89 -10.05 21.75
CA LYS A 431 -8.36 -11.44 22.00
C LYS A 431 -7.70 -12.51 21.11
N ASP A 432 -7.11 -12.13 19.99
CA ASP A 432 -6.48 -13.01 18.99
C ASP A 432 -4.95 -12.82 18.86
N ALA A 433 -4.33 -12.08 19.77
CA ALA A 433 -2.88 -11.98 19.77
C ALA A 433 -2.29 -13.36 20.06
N GLU A 434 -1.61 -13.95 19.08
CA GLU A 434 -0.77 -15.10 19.37
C GLU A 434 0.24 -14.69 20.46
N PRO A 435 0.39 -15.49 21.51
CA PRO A 435 1.49 -15.26 22.42
C PRO A 435 2.75 -15.20 21.54
N LYS A 436 3.53 -14.15 21.68
CA LYS A 436 4.83 -14.10 21.01
C LYS A 436 5.47 -15.47 21.26
N LYS A 437 5.78 -16.22 20.19
CA LYS A 437 6.83 -17.22 20.23
C LYS A 437 8.18 -16.51 20.34
N GLU A 438 8.33 -15.67 21.30
CA GLU A 438 9.63 -15.41 21.86
C GLU A 438 10.03 -16.73 22.45
N GLY A 439 11.09 -17.32 21.92
CA GLY A 439 11.72 -18.48 22.53
C GLY A 439 11.80 -18.12 23.99
N ALA A 440 11.10 -18.89 24.83
CA ALA A 440 10.85 -18.56 26.22
C ALA A 440 12.09 -17.86 26.75
N GLU A 441 11.92 -16.68 27.35
CA GLU A 441 12.98 -15.97 28.05
C GLU A 441 13.44 -16.90 29.19
N LYS A 442 14.20 -17.97 28.83
CA LYS A 442 14.77 -18.89 29.78
C LYS A 442 16.00 -18.22 30.30
N ALA A 443 15.92 -17.79 31.52
CA ALA A 443 17.12 -17.56 32.29
C ALA A 443 17.97 -18.84 32.21
N LEU A 444 19.21 -18.72 31.75
CA LEU A 444 20.12 -19.84 31.79
C LEU A 444 20.55 -20.08 33.26
N PRO A 445 20.86 -21.34 33.62
CA PRO A 445 21.40 -21.62 34.96
C PRO A 445 22.74 -20.88 35.17
N GLU A 446 23.13 -20.68 36.41
CA GLU A 446 24.44 -20.14 36.73
C GLU A 446 25.51 -21.15 36.35
N LEU A 447 26.39 -20.74 35.45
CA LEU A 447 27.48 -21.56 34.90
C LEU A 447 28.80 -20.80 35.02
N THR A 448 29.89 -21.58 35.22
CA THR A 448 31.25 -21.04 35.26
C THR A 448 32.07 -21.56 34.10
N GLU A 449 33.01 -20.75 33.59
CA GLU A 449 33.96 -21.19 32.60
C GLU A 449 34.82 -22.33 33.17
N GLY A 450 35.10 -23.34 32.32
CA GLY A 450 35.77 -24.57 32.75
C GLY A 450 34.86 -25.64 33.39
N GLN A 451 33.61 -25.32 33.71
CA GLN A 451 32.65 -26.29 34.25
C GLN A 451 32.36 -27.37 33.20
N THR A 452 32.37 -28.62 33.66
CA THR A 452 32.05 -29.77 32.81
C THR A 452 30.68 -30.32 33.15
N LEU A 453 29.86 -30.51 32.12
CA LEU A 453 28.49 -31.03 32.22
C LEU A 453 28.36 -32.29 31.38
N SER A 454 27.62 -33.29 31.85
CA SER A 454 27.32 -34.48 31.06
C SER A 454 26.27 -34.21 30.00
N VAL A 455 26.51 -34.71 28.78
CA VAL A 455 25.52 -34.67 27.71
C VAL A 455 24.50 -35.78 27.93
N SER A 456 23.28 -35.42 28.35
CA SER A 456 22.20 -36.38 28.57
C SER A 456 21.60 -36.91 27.27
N ALA A 457 21.52 -36.06 26.26
CA ALA A 457 21.11 -36.41 24.88
C ALA A 457 21.77 -35.52 23.86
N ALA A 458 22.15 -36.12 22.72
CA ALA A 458 22.55 -35.39 21.50
C ALA A 458 21.56 -35.68 20.39
N ILE A 459 21.03 -34.64 19.76
CA ILE A 459 19.92 -34.73 18.81
C ILE A 459 20.30 -33.99 17.51
N VAL A 460 20.20 -34.66 16.39
CA VAL A 460 20.27 -33.97 15.07
C VAL A 460 18.89 -33.40 14.72
N LYS A 461 18.82 -32.09 14.57
CA LYS A 461 17.64 -31.37 14.08
C LYS A 461 17.82 -31.10 12.58
N GLU A 462 16.93 -31.64 11.78
CA GLU A 462 16.85 -31.35 10.35
C GLU A 462 15.98 -30.12 10.11
N GLY A 463 16.48 -29.18 9.33
CA GLY A 463 15.77 -28.00 8.86
C GLY A 463 15.93 -27.84 7.36
N LYS A 464 15.10 -27.02 6.75
CA LYS A 464 15.20 -26.62 5.34
C LYS A 464 15.15 -25.11 5.27
N SER A 465 15.93 -24.53 4.37
CA SER A 465 15.74 -23.12 4.03
C SER A 465 14.32 -22.88 3.50
N SER A 466 13.76 -21.74 3.76
CA SER A 466 12.41 -21.36 3.31
C SER A 466 12.50 -20.18 2.33
N PRO A 467 11.59 -20.10 1.35
CA PRO A 467 11.53 -18.97 0.44
C PRO A 467 11.21 -17.68 1.21
N PRO A 468 11.46 -16.52 0.61
CA PRO A 468 10.91 -15.28 1.14
C PRO A 468 9.39 -15.36 1.21
N GLN A 469 8.79 -14.55 2.06
CA GLN A 469 7.33 -14.55 2.19
C GLN A 469 6.70 -13.65 1.13
N HIS A 470 5.47 -14.00 0.70
CA HIS A 470 4.64 -13.12 -0.12
C HIS A 470 4.50 -11.74 0.54
N PHE A 471 4.40 -10.71 -0.27
CA PHE A 471 4.14 -9.38 0.28
C PHE A 471 2.77 -9.30 0.95
N THR A 472 2.73 -8.59 2.07
CA THR A 472 1.52 -7.99 2.68
C THR A 472 1.59 -6.49 2.47
N GLU A 473 0.55 -5.72 2.80
CA GLU A 473 0.64 -4.26 2.72
C GLU A 473 1.72 -3.70 3.65
N ASP A 474 1.90 -4.26 4.87
CA ASP A 474 3.01 -3.89 5.76
C ASP A 474 4.37 -4.04 5.06
N THR A 475 4.66 -5.22 4.54
CA THR A 475 5.98 -5.51 3.97
C THR A 475 6.21 -4.81 2.63
N LEU A 476 5.16 -4.62 1.82
CA LEU A 476 5.24 -3.87 0.57
C LEU A 476 5.46 -2.37 0.82
N LEU A 477 4.75 -1.76 1.76
CA LEU A 477 4.97 -0.36 2.15
C LEU A 477 6.41 -0.15 2.64
N SER A 478 6.97 -1.12 3.40
CA SER A 478 8.38 -1.10 3.79
C SER A 478 9.32 -1.17 2.59
N ALA A 479 9.03 -2.05 1.64
CA ALA A 479 9.84 -2.18 0.43
C ALA A 479 9.75 -0.90 -0.44
N MET A 480 8.57 -0.31 -0.58
CA MET A 480 8.41 0.97 -1.28
C MET A 480 9.20 2.10 -0.61
N GLU A 481 9.20 2.17 0.72
CA GLU A 481 9.92 3.19 1.48
C GLU A 481 11.44 3.07 1.34
N THR A 482 11.96 1.85 1.19
CA THR A 482 13.39 1.58 1.09
C THR A 482 13.90 1.40 -0.35
N ALA A 483 13.00 1.34 -1.33
CA ALA A 483 13.35 1.12 -2.73
C ALA A 483 14.33 2.19 -3.26
N GLY A 484 15.40 1.75 -3.92
CA GLY A 484 16.43 2.62 -4.50
C GLY A 484 17.39 3.30 -3.50
N LYS A 485 17.30 3.00 -2.20
CA LYS A 485 18.17 3.63 -1.19
C LYS A 485 19.65 3.33 -1.36
N ASP A 486 19.96 2.14 -1.83
CA ASP A 486 21.35 1.69 -1.98
C ASP A 486 22.01 2.26 -3.25
N ASP A 487 21.21 2.74 -4.20
CA ASP A 487 21.64 3.24 -5.50
C ASP A 487 21.70 4.78 -5.57
N MET A 488 21.31 5.47 -4.48
CA MET A 488 21.27 6.94 -4.42
C MET A 488 22.50 7.50 -3.70
N PRO A 489 22.97 8.72 -4.08
CA PRO A 489 23.98 9.45 -3.32
C PRO A 489 23.61 9.60 -1.85
N GLU A 490 24.59 9.62 -0.94
CA GLU A 490 24.36 9.71 0.51
C GLU A 490 23.61 10.99 0.92
N ASP A 491 23.77 12.05 0.17
CA ASP A 491 23.19 13.40 0.40
C ASP A 491 21.80 13.56 -0.22
N ALA A 492 21.33 12.59 -1.04
CA ALA A 492 20.03 12.66 -1.65
C ALA A 492 18.93 12.35 -0.61
N GLU A 493 17.85 13.13 -0.64
CA GLU A 493 16.69 12.87 0.20
C GLU A 493 16.02 11.56 -0.23
N ARG A 494 16.26 10.50 0.54
CA ARG A 494 15.91 9.11 0.20
C ARG A 494 14.42 8.84 0.44
N LYS A 495 13.54 9.20 -0.50
CA LYS A 495 12.07 9.10 -0.36
C LYS A 495 11.47 7.75 -0.80
N GLY A 496 12.24 6.87 -1.46
CA GLY A 496 11.72 5.60 -1.99
C GLY A 496 10.65 5.78 -3.08
N LEU A 497 9.79 4.77 -3.26
CA LEU A 497 8.67 4.80 -4.21
C LEU A 497 7.44 5.47 -3.61
N GLY A 498 7.07 6.62 -4.16
CA GLY A 498 5.94 7.42 -3.70
C GLY A 498 6.17 8.07 -2.34
N THR A 499 5.28 8.97 -1.97
CA THR A 499 5.26 9.63 -0.66
C THR A 499 4.31 8.90 0.29
N PRO A 500 4.40 9.09 1.61
CA PRO A 500 3.41 8.54 2.55
C PRO A 500 1.97 8.84 2.14
N ALA A 501 1.70 10.03 1.62
CA ALA A 501 0.37 10.45 1.17
C ALA A 501 -0.16 9.67 -0.05
N THR A 502 0.71 9.14 -0.91
CA THR A 502 0.33 8.54 -2.20
C THR A 502 0.38 7.02 -2.23
N ARG A 503 1.18 6.37 -1.37
CA ARG A 503 1.39 4.91 -1.40
C ARG A 503 0.09 4.11 -1.28
N ALA A 504 -0.79 4.47 -0.33
CA ALA A 504 -2.09 3.80 -0.17
C ALA A 504 -2.93 3.86 -1.45
N GLY A 505 -3.04 5.04 -2.07
CA GLY A 505 -3.77 5.22 -3.32
C GLY A 505 -3.17 4.45 -4.51
N ILE A 506 -1.86 4.24 -4.54
CA ILE A 506 -1.19 3.42 -5.55
C ILE A 506 -1.57 1.95 -5.40
N LEU A 507 -1.57 1.42 -4.16
CA LEU A 507 -2.00 0.04 -3.90
C LEU A 507 -3.46 -0.17 -4.32
N GLU A 508 -4.36 0.74 -3.96
CA GLU A 508 -5.77 0.67 -4.38
C GLU A 508 -5.94 0.74 -5.91
N LYS A 509 -5.15 1.58 -6.60
CA LYS A 509 -5.14 1.64 -8.07
C LYS A 509 -4.69 0.32 -8.69
N LEU A 510 -3.64 -0.31 -8.18
CA LEU A 510 -3.16 -1.61 -8.66
C LEU A 510 -4.21 -2.71 -8.46
N VAL A 511 -4.91 -2.71 -7.33
CA VAL A 511 -6.01 -3.66 -7.05
C VAL A 511 -7.21 -3.39 -7.94
N SER A 512 -7.66 -2.14 -8.06
CA SER A 512 -8.83 -1.77 -8.88
C SER A 512 -8.58 -1.96 -10.39
N ALA A 513 -7.34 -1.80 -10.85
CA ALA A 513 -6.94 -2.10 -12.22
C ALA A 513 -6.79 -3.60 -12.51
N GLY A 514 -6.93 -4.48 -11.51
CA GLY A 514 -6.82 -5.93 -11.65
C GLY A 514 -5.39 -6.45 -11.79
N PHE A 515 -4.39 -5.65 -11.43
CA PHE A 515 -2.99 -6.09 -11.42
C PHE A 515 -2.62 -6.79 -10.11
N LEU A 516 -3.28 -6.47 -9.00
CA LEU A 516 -3.06 -7.09 -7.70
C LEU A 516 -4.33 -7.72 -7.12
N GLU A 517 -4.15 -8.87 -6.49
CA GLU A 517 -5.18 -9.56 -5.73
C GLU A 517 -4.81 -9.60 -4.25
N ARG A 518 -5.79 -9.27 -3.38
CA ARG A 518 -5.70 -9.46 -1.93
C ARG A 518 -6.20 -10.84 -1.56
N LYS A 519 -5.31 -11.77 -1.29
CA LYS A 519 -5.66 -13.16 -0.93
C LYS A 519 -5.48 -13.39 0.57
N LYS A 520 -6.59 -13.69 1.25
CA LYS A 520 -6.54 -14.02 2.67
C LYS A 520 -5.91 -15.40 2.89
N ASN A 521 -4.85 -15.44 3.69
CA ASN A 521 -4.20 -16.68 4.13
C ASN A 521 -4.13 -16.67 5.67
N ARG A 522 -5.00 -17.47 6.29
CA ARG A 522 -5.19 -17.52 7.75
C ARG A 522 -5.46 -16.12 8.33
N LYS A 523 -4.50 -15.53 9.07
CA LYS A 523 -4.61 -14.19 9.69
C LYS A 523 -4.02 -13.06 8.86
N THR A 524 -3.30 -13.36 7.77
CA THR A 524 -2.64 -12.38 6.92
C THR A 524 -3.34 -12.23 5.58
N VAL A 525 -3.27 -11.06 4.98
CA VAL A 525 -3.71 -10.79 3.61
C VAL A 525 -2.46 -10.62 2.75
N GLN A 526 -2.26 -11.56 1.83
CA GLN A 526 -1.16 -11.55 0.87
C GLN A 526 -1.55 -10.73 -0.36
N LEU A 527 -0.57 -10.04 -0.94
CA LEU A 527 -0.68 -9.33 -2.21
C LEU A 527 -0.03 -10.17 -3.30
N LEU A 528 -0.84 -10.65 -4.23
CA LEU A 528 -0.36 -11.48 -5.33
C LEU A 528 -0.57 -10.76 -6.66
N PRO A 529 0.40 -10.86 -7.61
CA PRO A 529 0.23 -10.30 -8.93
C PRO A 529 -0.72 -11.16 -9.75
N SER A 530 -1.55 -10.52 -10.56
CA SER A 530 -2.35 -11.23 -11.57
C SER A 530 -1.48 -11.66 -12.76
N HIS A 531 -2.04 -12.49 -13.64
CA HIS A 531 -1.38 -12.83 -14.90
C HIS A 531 -1.05 -11.57 -15.73
N ASP A 532 -1.99 -10.62 -15.82
CA ASP A 532 -1.78 -9.35 -16.54
C ASP A 532 -0.64 -8.52 -15.94
N ALA A 533 -0.44 -8.59 -14.61
CA ALA A 533 0.65 -7.93 -13.92
C ALA A 533 2.01 -8.52 -14.30
N VAL A 534 2.14 -9.85 -14.26
CA VAL A 534 3.37 -10.54 -14.66
C VAL A 534 3.67 -10.25 -16.13
N SER A 535 2.66 -10.35 -17.00
CA SER A 535 2.78 -10.04 -18.41
C SER A 535 3.25 -8.60 -18.66
N LEU A 536 2.66 -7.62 -17.94
CA LEU A 536 3.06 -6.22 -18.05
C LEU A 536 4.52 -6.02 -17.67
N ILE A 537 4.96 -6.54 -16.53
CA ILE A 537 6.36 -6.39 -16.09
C ILE A 537 7.32 -7.10 -17.04
N THR A 538 6.92 -8.21 -17.66
CA THR A 538 7.74 -8.91 -18.66
C THR A 538 8.02 -8.04 -19.90
N VAL A 539 7.08 -7.20 -20.31
CA VAL A 539 7.23 -6.39 -21.52
C VAL A 539 7.69 -4.96 -21.27
N LEU A 540 7.62 -4.46 -20.03
CA LEU A 540 8.09 -3.13 -19.70
C LEU A 540 9.63 -3.05 -19.76
N PRO A 541 10.22 -1.97 -20.30
CA PRO A 541 11.65 -1.71 -20.19
C PRO A 541 12.07 -1.53 -18.73
N GLU A 542 13.28 -1.92 -18.41
CA GLU A 542 13.85 -1.84 -17.05
C GLU A 542 13.72 -0.43 -16.45
N GLN A 543 13.91 0.61 -17.25
CA GLN A 543 13.78 2.00 -16.84
C GLN A 543 12.41 2.32 -16.21
N LEU A 544 11.31 1.74 -16.71
CA LEU A 544 9.96 1.94 -16.17
C LEU A 544 9.64 0.98 -15.00
N GLN A 545 10.46 -0.02 -14.76
CA GLN A 545 10.36 -0.95 -13.65
C GLN A 545 11.21 -0.53 -12.45
N SER A 546 12.26 0.27 -12.69
CA SER A 546 13.23 0.66 -11.68
C SER A 546 12.71 1.78 -10.76
N PRO A 547 12.94 1.70 -9.46
CA PRO A 547 12.67 2.81 -8.53
C PRO A 547 13.61 4.00 -8.75
N LEU A 548 14.75 3.83 -9.43
CA LEU A 548 15.76 4.88 -9.64
C LEU A 548 15.20 6.08 -10.39
N LEU A 549 14.37 5.86 -11.42
CA LEU A 549 13.71 6.95 -12.14
C LEU A 549 12.89 7.86 -11.20
N THR A 550 12.17 7.24 -10.25
CA THR A 550 11.39 7.99 -9.26
C THR A 550 12.30 8.77 -8.32
N ALA A 551 13.38 8.16 -7.88
CA ALA A 551 14.34 8.75 -6.98
C ALA A 551 15.07 9.96 -7.61
N GLU A 552 15.52 9.81 -8.85
CA GLU A 552 16.15 10.89 -9.62
C GLU A 552 15.20 12.07 -9.82
N TRP A 553 13.94 11.80 -10.14
CA TRP A 553 12.95 12.88 -10.30
C TRP A 553 12.69 13.62 -8.99
N GLU A 554 12.53 12.93 -7.88
CA GLU A 554 12.31 13.59 -6.58
C GLU A 554 13.52 14.46 -6.18
N TYR A 555 14.74 14.01 -6.50
CA TYR A 555 15.95 14.83 -6.32
C TYR A 555 15.89 16.09 -7.17
N ARG A 556 15.63 15.99 -8.49
CA ARG A 556 15.54 17.13 -9.40
C ARG A 556 14.37 18.08 -9.07
N LEU A 557 13.24 17.53 -8.61
CA LEU A 557 12.12 18.36 -8.11
C LEU A 557 12.51 19.13 -6.84
N GLY A 558 13.34 18.56 -5.98
CA GLY A 558 13.95 19.29 -4.86
C GLY A 558 14.89 20.42 -5.31
N GLU A 559 15.64 20.23 -6.40
CA GLU A 559 16.47 21.28 -7.00
C GLU A 559 15.62 22.44 -7.57
N ILE A 560 14.47 22.12 -8.23
CA ILE A 560 13.51 23.13 -8.69
C ILE A 560 12.97 23.92 -7.50
N GLU A 561 12.56 23.26 -6.44
CA GLU A 561 12.03 23.89 -5.22
C GLU A 561 13.03 24.90 -4.61
N ARG A 562 14.32 24.56 -4.65
CA ARG A 562 15.42 25.45 -4.19
C ARG A 562 15.87 26.47 -5.22
N GLY A 563 15.28 26.51 -6.43
CA GLY A 563 15.68 27.41 -7.52
C GLY A 563 17.03 27.06 -8.15
N GLN A 564 17.50 25.83 -8.00
CA GLN A 564 18.79 25.32 -8.53
C GLN A 564 18.67 24.69 -9.91
N LEU A 565 17.45 24.31 -10.32
CA LEU A 565 17.14 23.73 -11.61
C LEU A 565 15.92 24.44 -12.22
N ALA A 566 15.98 24.75 -13.52
CA ALA A 566 14.85 25.34 -14.24
C ALA A 566 13.76 24.26 -14.52
N PRO A 567 12.46 24.58 -14.33
CA PRO A 567 11.35 23.70 -14.64
C PRO A 567 11.37 23.11 -16.05
N GLU A 568 11.75 23.91 -17.03
CA GLU A 568 11.81 23.56 -18.45
C GLU A 568 12.86 22.48 -18.70
N GLU A 569 14.04 22.59 -18.11
CA GLU A 569 15.13 21.60 -18.26
C GLU A 569 14.72 20.21 -17.76
N PHE A 570 13.97 20.17 -16.64
CA PHE A 570 13.43 18.91 -16.12
C PHE A 570 12.43 18.27 -17.09
N LEU A 571 11.48 19.06 -17.61
CA LEU A 571 10.44 18.60 -18.53
C LEU A 571 10.98 18.21 -19.90
N ASP A 572 12.01 18.89 -20.39
CA ASP A 572 12.71 18.56 -21.64
C ASP A 572 13.42 17.21 -21.54
N GLY A 573 14.04 16.92 -20.39
CA GLY A 573 14.62 15.61 -20.12
C GLY A 573 13.58 14.48 -20.21
N ILE A 574 12.39 14.69 -19.65
CA ILE A 574 11.28 13.73 -19.73
C ILE A 574 10.75 13.58 -21.15
N SER A 575 10.60 14.70 -21.88
CA SER A 575 10.15 14.70 -23.27
C SER A 575 11.11 13.93 -24.17
N THR A 576 12.42 14.07 -23.94
CA THR A 576 13.46 13.32 -24.65
C THR A 576 13.37 11.83 -24.34
N MET A 577 13.27 11.45 -23.06
CA MET A 577 13.09 10.06 -22.64
C MET A 577 11.86 9.42 -23.31
N LEU A 578 10.74 10.13 -23.41
CA LEU A 578 9.52 9.62 -24.06
C LEU A 578 9.65 9.48 -25.57
N LYS A 579 10.33 10.42 -26.25
CA LYS A 579 10.66 10.30 -27.68
C LYS A 579 11.51 9.06 -27.94
N ASP A 580 12.52 8.84 -27.13
CA ASP A 580 13.38 7.67 -27.22
C ASP A 580 12.60 6.37 -26.96
N LEU A 581 11.78 6.33 -25.89
CA LEU A 581 10.93 5.19 -25.58
C LEU A 581 10.02 4.82 -26.75
N VAL A 582 9.29 5.79 -27.32
CA VAL A 582 8.35 5.55 -28.42
C VAL A 582 9.09 5.16 -29.70
N GLY A 583 10.23 5.80 -29.98
CA GLY A 583 11.00 5.57 -31.21
C GLY A 583 11.80 4.26 -31.22
N THR A 584 12.19 3.75 -30.06
CA THR A 584 13.09 2.57 -29.95
C THR A 584 12.39 1.29 -29.49
N TYR A 585 11.27 1.40 -28.77
CA TYR A 585 10.59 0.22 -28.24
C TYR A 585 9.97 -0.61 -29.36
N GLN A 586 10.26 -1.90 -29.35
CA GLN A 586 9.67 -2.89 -30.26
C GLN A 586 9.01 -4.00 -29.43
N VAL A 587 7.88 -4.52 -29.94
CA VAL A 587 7.22 -5.68 -29.34
C VAL A 587 8.21 -6.85 -29.24
N ILE A 588 8.36 -7.40 -28.05
CA ILE A 588 9.25 -8.52 -27.79
C ILE A 588 8.67 -9.76 -28.48
N LYS A 589 9.46 -10.42 -29.34
CA LYS A 589 9.00 -11.64 -30.03
C LYS A 589 8.55 -12.72 -29.06
N GLY A 590 7.39 -13.29 -29.30
CA GLY A 590 6.80 -14.35 -28.45
C GLY A 590 6.02 -13.82 -27.26
N THR A 591 5.86 -12.50 -27.11
CA THR A 591 5.04 -11.88 -26.06
C THR A 591 3.69 -11.39 -26.55
N GLU A 592 3.38 -11.54 -27.82
CA GLU A 592 2.16 -11.07 -28.46
C GLU A 592 0.88 -11.67 -27.85
N TYR A 593 1.02 -12.86 -27.25
CA TYR A 593 -0.08 -13.62 -26.64
C TYR A 593 -0.17 -13.47 -25.12
N LEU A 594 0.75 -12.78 -24.47
CA LEU A 594 0.82 -12.68 -23.01
C LEU A 594 -0.47 -12.12 -22.38
N PHE A 595 -1.12 -11.19 -23.07
CA PHE A 595 -2.35 -10.54 -22.59
C PHE A 595 -3.62 -11.21 -23.12
N THR A 596 -3.48 -12.27 -23.90
CA THR A 596 -4.61 -13.11 -24.28
C THR A 596 -4.82 -14.12 -23.15
N PRO A 597 -5.94 -14.07 -22.43
CA PRO A 597 -6.17 -15.06 -21.37
C PRO A 597 -6.07 -16.45 -21.97
N PRO A 598 -5.41 -17.42 -21.30
CA PRO A 598 -5.37 -18.79 -21.77
C PRO A 598 -6.81 -19.23 -21.99
N ARG A 599 -7.13 -19.58 -23.24
CA ARG A 599 -8.49 -19.96 -23.60
C ARG A 599 -8.78 -21.26 -22.90
N GLU A 600 -9.72 -21.24 -21.99
CA GLU A 600 -10.05 -22.43 -21.23
C GLU A 600 -10.70 -23.46 -22.16
N VAL A 601 -9.96 -24.52 -22.47
CA VAL A 601 -10.41 -25.58 -23.35
C VAL A 601 -11.49 -26.39 -22.64
N VAL A 602 -12.67 -26.49 -23.27
CA VAL A 602 -13.84 -27.20 -22.73
C VAL A 602 -14.05 -28.56 -23.34
N GLY A 603 -13.36 -28.89 -24.44
CA GLY A 603 -13.44 -30.17 -25.13
C GLY A 603 -12.87 -30.10 -26.56
N LYS A 604 -13.02 -31.21 -27.31
CA LYS A 604 -12.59 -31.23 -28.70
C LYS A 604 -13.75 -30.96 -29.67
N CYS A 605 -13.43 -30.32 -30.76
CA CYS A 605 -14.39 -29.97 -31.79
C CYS A 605 -14.89 -31.23 -32.53
N PRO A 606 -16.19 -31.46 -32.64
CA PRO A 606 -16.73 -32.63 -33.34
C PRO A 606 -16.47 -32.58 -34.85
N ARG A 607 -16.18 -31.41 -35.44
CA ARG A 607 -15.92 -31.24 -36.89
C ARG A 607 -14.47 -31.50 -37.28
N CYS A 608 -13.52 -31.00 -36.53
CA CYS A 608 -12.11 -31.02 -36.92
C CYS A 608 -11.15 -31.60 -35.87
N GLY A 609 -11.66 -32.00 -34.69
CA GLY A 609 -10.84 -32.50 -33.58
C GLY A 609 -10.01 -31.43 -32.86
N GLY A 610 -10.05 -30.18 -33.31
CA GLY A 610 -9.34 -29.04 -32.64
C GLY A 610 -9.94 -28.74 -31.28
N GLU A 611 -9.26 -27.90 -30.51
CA GLU A 611 -9.74 -27.49 -29.20
C GLU A 611 -10.92 -26.51 -29.30
N VAL A 612 -11.91 -26.67 -28.43
CA VAL A 612 -13.01 -25.71 -28.25
C VAL A 612 -12.80 -24.99 -26.94
N ALA A 613 -12.77 -23.64 -26.99
CA ALA A 613 -12.58 -22.81 -25.82
C ALA A 613 -13.82 -21.96 -25.52
N GLU A 614 -14.00 -21.66 -24.22
CA GLU A 614 -15.01 -20.72 -23.76
C GLU A 614 -14.57 -19.29 -24.00
N LEU A 615 -15.42 -18.49 -24.67
CA LEU A 615 -15.29 -17.05 -24.82
C LEU A 615 -16.52 -16.32 -24.27
N GLN A 616 -16.47 -15.02 -24.22
CA GLN A 616 -17.55 -14.20 -23.66
C GLN A 616 -18.93 -14.50 -24.26
N LYS A 617 -19.01 -14.67 -25.58
CA LYS A 617 -20.27 -14.88 -26.33
C LYS A 617 -20.68 -16.33 -26.51
N GLY A 618 -19.78 -17.30 -26.26
CA GLY A 618 -20.04 -18.72 -26.55
C GLY A 618 -18.78 -19.58 -26.44
N PHE A 619 -18.88 -20.78 -27.00
CA PHE A 619 -17.82 -21.78 -27.07
C PHE A 619 -17.42 -21.96 -28.54
N PHE A 620 -16.16 -21.76 -28.88
CA PHE A 620 -15.69 -21.68 -30.25
C PHE A 620 -14.50 -22.60 -30.49
N CYS A 621 -14.48 -23.28 -31.64
CA CYS A 621 -13.31 -24.00 -32.10
C CYS A 621 -12.14 -23.03 -32.31
N GLN A 622 -10.95 -23.42 -31.86
CA GLN A 622 -9.74 -22.61 -31.95
C GLN A 622 -8.98 -22.84 -33.27
N ASN A 623 -9.43 -23.73 -34.11
CA ASN A 623 -8.90 -23.88 -35.45
C ASN A 623 -9.54 -22.83 -36.37
N ASP A 624 -8.72 -21.91 -36.89
CA ASP A 624 -9.17 -20.79 -37.73
C ASP A 624 -9.95 -21.21 -38.98
N SER A 625 -9.67 -22.41 -39.49
CA SER A 625 -10.38 -22.98 -40.66
C SER A 625 -11.73 -23.61 -40.28
N CYS A 626 -12.05 -23.72 -38.96
CA CYS A 626 -13.26 -24.37 -38.47
C CYS A 626 -14.23 -23.34 -37.88
N LYS A 627 -15.48 -23.36 -38.34
CA LYS A 627 -16.52 -22.43 -37.89
C LYS A 627 -17.47 -23.01 -36.84
N PHE A 628 -17.08 -24.10 -36.16
CA PHE A 628 -17.88 -24.68 -35.08
C PHE A 628 -18.03 -23.72 -33.91
N ALA A 629 -19.28 -23.49 -33.47
CA ALA A 629 -19.60 -22.60 -32.36
C ALA A 629 -20.88 -23.03 -31.63
N ILE A 630 -20.86 -22.97 -30.30
CA ILE A 630 -22.05 -23.04 -29.44
C ILE A 630 -22.21 -21.70 -28.75
N TRP A 631 -23.23 -20.93 -29.14
CA TRP A 631 -23.48 -19.58 -28.61
C TRP A 631 -24.21 -19.61 -27.27
N LYS A 632 -23.81 -18.79 -26.30
CA LYS A 632 -24.50 -18.66 -24.99
C LYS A 632 -25.93 -18.12 -25.13
N ASN A 633 -26.21 -17.31 -26.15
CA ASN A 633 -27.52 -16.79 -26.49
C ASN A 633 -28.26 -17.63 -27.53
N ASN A 634 -27.91 -18.93 -27.69
CA ASN A 634 -28.55 -19.82 -28.65
C ASN A 634 -30.06 -19.89 -28.41
N LYS A 635 -30.87 -19.74 -29.49
CA LYS A 635 -32.33 -19.71 -29.44
C LYS A 635 -32.97 -20.99 -28.88
N TRP A 636 -32.40 -22.15 -29.16
CA TRP A 636 -32.89 -23.41 -28.65
C TRP A 636 -32.80 -23.50 -27.12
N TRP A 637 -31.65 -23.06 -26.56
CA TRP A 637 -31.44 -22.98 -25.11
C TRP A 637 -32.31 -21.90 -24.46
N ALA A 638 -32.44 -20.76 -25.11
CA ALA A 638 -33.26 -19.66 -24.61
C ALA A 638 -34.76 -20.04 -24.52
N ALA A 639 -35.30 -20.79 -25.52
CA ALA A 639 -36.65 -21.34 -25.49
C ALA A 639 -36.87 -22.32 -24.33
N LYS A 640 -35.83 -22.92 -23.79
CA LYS A 640 -35.87 -23.79 -22.60
C LYS A 640 -35.60 -23.04 -21.27
N LYS A 641 -35.51 -21.70 -21.33
CA LYS A 641 -35.13 -20.80 -20.23
C LYS A 641 -33.83 -21.22 -19.54
N LYS A 642 -32.86 -21.69 -20.35
CA LYS A 642 -31.53 -22.14 -19.96
C LYS A 642 -30.47 -21.48 -20.85
N GLN A 643 -29.24 -21.52 -20.39
CA GLN A 643 -28.05 -21.20 -21.19
C GLN A 643 -27.06 -22.37 -21.13
N PRO A 644 -26.32 -22.64 -22.20
CA PRO A 644 -25.27 -23.66 -22.18
C PRO A 644 -24.15 -23.19 -21.21
N THR A 645 -23.98 -23.93 -20.13
CA THR A 645 -22.88 -23.72 -19.18
C THR A 645 -21.64 -24.50 -19.63
N LYS A 646 -20.46 -24.12 -19.14
CA LYS A 646 -19.20 -24.81 -19.40
C LYS A 646 -19.33 -26.34 -19.19
N ALA A 647 -19.86 -26.75 -18.04
CA ALA A 647 -20.03 -28.16 -17.70
C ALA A 647 -20.94 -28.89 -18.70
N VAL A 648 -22.04 -28.26 -19.12
CA VAL A 648 -22.95 -28.79 -20.12
C VAL A 648 -22.26 -28.92 -21.48
N VAL A 649 -21.53 -27.88 -21.91
CA VAL A 649 -20.83 -27.93 -23.20
C VAL A 649 -19.69 -28.94 -23.20
N SER A 650 -18.93 -29.04 -22.10
CA SER A 650 -17.87 -30.03 -21.97
C SER A 650 -18.42 -31.45 -22.09
N ALA A 651 -19.55 -31.77 -21.43
CA ALA A 651 -20.20 -33.08 -21.57
C ALA A 651 -20.73 -33.32 -22.99
N LEU A 652 -21.33 -32.30 -23.63
CA LEU A 652 -21.79 -32.43 -25.04
C LEU A 652 -20.65 -32.67 -26.03
N LEU A 653 -19.49 -32.07 -25.81
CA LEU A 653 -18.32 -32.24 -26.66
C LEU A 653 -17.62 -33.60 -26.45
N ASN A 654 -17.58 -34.11 -25.21
CA ASN A 654 -16.90 -35.35 -24.86
C ASN A 654 -17.78 -36.57 -25.07
N ASP A 655 -19.05 -36.51 -24.66
CA ASP A 655 -19.97 -37.67 -24.59
C ASP A 655 -21.09 -37.57 -25.66
N GLY A 656 -21.16 -36.47 -26.39
CA GLY A 656 -22.22 -36.17 -27.38
C GLY A 656 -23.58 -35.87 -26.74
N ARG A 657 -23.73 -36.10 -25.42
CA ARG A 657 -24.99 -35.93 -24.68
C ARG A 657 -24.78 -35.54 -23.23
N VAL A 658 -25.79 -34.87 -22.67
CA VAL A 658 -25.77 -34.46 -21.25
C VAL A 658 -27.19 -34.44 -20.66
N ARG A 659 -27.39 -34.93 -19.45
CA ARG A 659 -28.65 -34.76 -18.72
C ARG A 659 -28.75 -33.35 -18.14
N VAL A 660 -29.82 -32.64 -18.51
CA VAL A 660 -30.10 -31.29 -18.05
C VAL A 660 -31.42 -31.26 -17.30
N THR A 661 -31.40 -30.73 -16.08
CA THR A 661 -32.58 -30.63 -15.22
C THR A 661 -33.24 -29.26 -15.35
N GLY A 662 -34.57 -29.25 -15.16
CA GLY A 662 -35.35 -28.02 -15.12
C GLY A 662 -35.44 -27.26 -16.46
N LEU A 663 -35.47 -27.96 -17.59
CA LEU A 663 -35.77 -27.39 -18.90
C LEU A 663 -37.23 -26.96 -18.97
N TYR A 664 -37.50 -25.79 -19.51
CA TYR A 664 -38.85 -25.24 -19.61
C TYR A 664 -39.58 -25.72 -20.88
N SER A 665 -40.86 -26.09 -20.73
CA SER A 665 -41.74 -26.42 -21.85
C SER A 665 -42.76 -25.32 -22.07
N GLU A 666 -42.70 -24.63 -23.19
CA GLU A 666 -43.71 -23.64 -23.59
C GLU A 666 -45.11 -24.23 -23.72
N LYS A 667 -45.20 -25.52 -24.19
CA LYS A 667 -46.47 -26.21 -24.42
C LYS A 667 -47.26 -26.52 -23.11
N THR A 668 -46.53 -26.80 -22.03
CA THR A 668 -47.15 -27.22 -20.77
C THR A 668 -46.98 -26.19 -19.63
N GLY A 669 -46.16 -25.18 -19.81
CA GLY A 669 -45.80 -24.20 -18.78
C GLY A 669 -44.99 -24.74 -17.60
N LYS A 670 -44.54 -26.00 -17.66
CA LYS A 670 -43.82 -26.71 -16.57
C LYS A 670 -42.37 -26.98 -16.91
N THR A 671 -41.57 -27.20 -15.90
CA THR A 671 -40.17 -27.69 -16.06
C THR A 671 -40.13 -29.20 -16.11
N TYR A 672 -39.13 -29.71 -16.82
CA TYR A 672 -38.87 -31.15 -16.99
C TYR A 672 -37.37 -31.40 -17.11
N ASP A 673 -36.96 -32.67 -16.91
CA ASP A 673 -35.60 -33.11 -17.08
C ASP A 673 -35.52 -33.97 -18.37
N ALA A 674 -34.45 -33.78 -19.13
CA ALA A 674 -34.22 -34.56 -20.34
C ALA A 674 -32.71 -34.65 -20.65
N THR A 675 -32.34 -35.65 -21.46
CA THR A 675 -31.00 -35.69 -22.03
C THR A 675 -30.96 -34.85 -23.29
N VAL A 676 -30.02 -33.92 -23.33
CA VAL A 676 -29.73 -33.07 -24.48
C VAL A 676 -28.61 -33.75 -25.27
N VAL A 677 -28.81 -33.91 -26.58
CA VAL A 677 -27.84 -34.48 -27.52
C VAL A 677 -27.38 -33.37 -28.46
N LEU A 678 -26.10 -33.34 -28.72
CA LEU A 678 -25.50 -32.44 -29.70
C LEU A 678 -25.59 -33.09 -31.09
N GLU A 679 -26.25 -32.40 -32.02
CA GLU A 679 -26.29 -32.76 -33.45
C GLU A 679 -25.62 -31.65 -34.26
N ASP A 680 -24.48 -31.96 -34.85
CA ASP A 680 -23.77 -31.00 -35.72
C ASP A 680 -24.02 -31.34 -37.19
N ASP A 681 -24.59 -30.41 -37.94
CA ASP A 681 -24.89 -30.56 -39.37
C ASP A 681 -23.75 -30.04 -40.28
N GLY A 682 -22.61 -29.70 -39.70
CA GLY A 682 -21.46 -29.11 -40.41
C GLY A 682 -21.55 -27.59 -40.56
N GLN A 683 -22.74 -27.01 -40.44
CA GLN A 683 -22.95 -25.54 -40.48
C GLN A 683 -23.32 -25.00 -39.08
N TYR A 684 -24.23 -25.66 -38.38
CA TYR A 684 -24.73 -25.25 -37.07
C TYR A 684 -24.66 -26.40 -36.06
N ALA A 685 -24.35 -26.02 -34.81
CA ALA A 685 -24.47 -26.93 -33.66
C ALA A 685 -25.95 -26.94 -33.20
N ASN A 686 -26.66 -27.99 -33.44
CA ASN A 686 -28.05 -28.18 -33.10
C ASN A 686 -28.20 -29.10 -31.86
N PHE A 687 -29.37 -29.03 -31.22
CA PHE A 687 -29.63 -29.78 -29.98
C PHE A 687 -30.96 -30.51 -30.08
N LYS A 688 -30.98 -31.80 -29.66
CA LYS A 688 -32.14 -32.63 -29.60
C LYS A 688 -32.40 -33.11 -28.19
N LEU A 689 -33.67 -33.41 -27.88
CA LEU A 689 -34.06 -33.98 -26.60
C LEU A 689 -34.28 -35.50 -26.72
N GLU A 690 -33.66 -36.24 -25.84
CA GLU A 690 -33.98 -37.64 -25.61
C GLU A 690 -34.64 -37.78 -24.23
N PHE A 691 -35.74 -38.49 -24.17
CA PHE A 691 -36.48 -38.79 -22.95
C PHE A 691 -36.24 -40.25 -22.56
N ASP A 692 -35.98 -40.49 -21.28
CA ASP A 692 -35.87 -41.85 -20.75
C ASP A 692 -37.19 -42.60 -21.02
N GLN A 693 -37.15 -43.75 -21.70
CA GLN A 693 -38.31 -44.60 -21.82
C GLN A 693 -38.74 -45.02 -20.40
N ARG A 694 -39.94 -44.62 -19.99
CA ARG A 694 -40.53 -45.14 -18.76
C ARG A 694 -40.58 -46.68 -18.91
N LYS A 695 -39.83 -47.40 -18.10
CA LYS A 695 -40.10 -48.84 -17.91
C LYS A 695 -41.55 -48.96 -17.46
N GLY A 696 -42.37 -49.47 -18.35
CA GLY A 696 -43.78 -49.74 -18.08
C GLY A 696 -43.88 -50.64 -16.87
N GLY A 697 -44.44 -50.15 -15.77
CA GLY A 697 -44.84 -50.96 -14.67
C GLY A 697 -46.01 -51.83 -15.16
N SER A 698 -45.77 -53.13 -15.30
CA SER A 698 -46.85 -54.12 -15.41
C SER A 698 -47.68 -54.08 -14.12
N ARG A 699 -48.98 -53.94 -14.31
CA ARG A 699 -49.98 -54.17 -13.25
C ARG A 699 -49.90 -55.59 -12.71
#